data_51e609658e1f3e0dadbcd5a7f25c1873
#
_entry.id   51e609658e1f3e0dadbcd5a7f25c1873
#
_cell.length_a   1.000
_cell.length_b   1.000
_cell.length_c   1.000
_cell.angle_alpha   90.00
_cell.angle_beta   90.00
_cell.angle_gamma   90.00
#
_symmetry.space_group_name_H-M   'P 1'
#
loop_
_entity.id
_entity.type
_entity.pdbx_description
1 polymer ?
#
loop_
_entity_poly.entity_id
_entity_poly.type
_entity_poly.pdbx_seq_one_letter_code
_entity_poly.pdbx_strand_id
1 'polypeptide(L)'
;MLHTTVPPAIVIRAGGVACILLAMLVTSSHATDANPLTAPWQGPFGGVPPFDGVRVEHVAPALEAGMAEQLAAVERIAADPAPPTFDNTIAAFERSGRLLDRVMTVYGVLTGSLSDDALRAVEREMAPRLAAFQDAIVQNERLFARITAVHEGAEAAGLSPEQRRLAWLHATNLARAGARLDTRAKAELAAINQELATLHTTFAQNVLVEESDTAVFLDHEADLAGVPETARRAAADAAVARGRKGAWAIPNTRSSVEPFLTFADRRDLRERVWRMFVDRGDRGNAADNNGVVTRILALRARRAALLGFPTHAHWRLEDSMAKTPERAVALMEAVWKPAVARVREEVADMQAVADAEGAGITIAAWDYRYYAEKVRRARYDLDEAELAPYLQLDRLRDGMFFVAERLFGLRFEPLGVGEVPVFHPDVRVWRVADAGGETVGLWYFDPFARTGKRSGAWMSDYRPQERLDGRVLPLVSNNCNFVKPATGEPALLSWDDATTLFHEFGHALHGLCSDVAHPSLAGTRVARDYVELPSQLLEHWLSTPEVLERFAVHCETGRPIPAELVARIRRADAFNQGFRTVEFLGSALVDMRLHLAGAAPIDPERFERQTLETLGMPVEIVMRHRTPHFNHIFADDGYSAGYYSYLWADMLTADAWGAFGEAGGPWDADVAGRLRRHVLSAGNTIDPEEGYRRFRGRDPSIDALLRKRGFAPAVKPRSDLD
;
A
#
# COMPACT_ATOMS: atom_id res chain seq x y z
N MET A 1 65.77 12.54 59.46
CA MET A 1 66.95 11.79 59.88
C MET A 1 67.45 11.00 58.70
N LEU A 2 68.57 11.44 58.17
CA LEU A 2 69.77 10.73 57.89
C LEU A 2 69.68 9.75 56.70
N HIS A 3 70.30 10.12 55.70
CA HIS A 3 71.68 10.07 55.13
C HIS A 3 71.82 8.99 54.06
N THR A 4 72.10 9.45 52.85
CA THR A 4 73.35 9.37 52.07
C THR A 4 73.88 7.94 51.80
N THR A 5 74.21 7.58 50.60
CA THR A 5 75.44 7.88 49.88
C THR A 5 75.46 7.31 48.46
N VAL A 6 76.03 8.06 47.55
CA VAL A 6 76.66 7.63 46.26
C VAL A 6 78.15 7.35 46.52
N PRO A 7 78.96 6.50 45.85
CA PRO A 7 79.36 6.51 44.44
C PRO A 7 79.84 5.13 43.89
N PRO A 8 80.78 5.00 42.90
CA PRO A 8 81.12 5.80 41.72
C PRO A 8 81.04 5.02 40.36
N ALA A 9 81.35 5.76 39.29
CA ALA A 9 81.42 5.36 37.89
C ALA A 9 82.57 4.41 37.55
N ILE A 10 82.35 3.51 36.58
CA ILE A 10 83.41 2.91 35.74
C ILE A 10 82.99 3.10 34.26
N VAL A 11 83.92 3.73 33.52
CA VAL A 11 83.88 3.92 32.07
C VAL A 11 84.53 2.72 31.41
N ILE A 12 83.86 2.08 30.45
CA ILE A 12 84.48 1.31 29.36
C ILE A 12 83.81 1.63 28.05
N ARG A 13 84.67 1.90 27.07
CA ARG A 13 84.35 2.34 25.68
C ARG A 13 83.92 1.19 24.75
N ALA A 14 83.20 1.60 23.78
CA ALA A 14 83.21 1.24 22.35
C ALA A 14 82.42 0.01 21.88
N GLY A 15 81.57 0.25 20.91
CA GLY A 15 81.06 -0.74 20.01
C GLY A 15 79.65 -0.37 19.50
N GLY A 16 79.58 0.42 18.41
CA GLY A 16 78.32 0.88 17.86
C GLY A 16 77.48 -0.23 17.17
N VAL A 17 76.25 -0.30 17.49
CA VAL A 17 75.22 -0.74 16.58
C VAL A 17 73.97 0.15 16.83
N ALA A 18 73.66 0.97 15.86
CA ALA A 18 72.47 1.81 15.89
C ALA A 18 71.22 0.92 15.65
N CYS A 19 70.46 0.57 16.68
CA CYS A 19 69.11 0.08 16.56
C CYS A 19 68.18 1.28 16.48
N ILE A 20 67.67 1.55 15.25
CA ILE A 20 66.59 2.46 15.02
C ILE A 20 65.28 1.74 15.50
N LEU A 21 64.82 2.10 16.68
CA LEU A 21 63.47 1.79 17.14
C LEU A 21 62.52 2.65 16.33
N LEU A 22 61.94 2.06 15.23
CA LEU A 22 60.82 2.61 14.51
C LEU A 22 59.59 2.40 15.41
N ALA A 23 59.19 3.41 16.16
CA ALA A 23 57.88 3.45 16.81
C ALA A 23 56.80 3.46 15.70
N MET A 24 56.24 2.30 15.36
CA MET A 24 55.00 2.23 14.61
C MET A 24 53.90 2.85 15.48
N LEU A 25 53.60 4.12 15.25
CA LEU A 25 52.33 4.71 15.56
C LEU A 25 51.29 3.99 14.68
N VAL A 26 50.65 2.94 15.23
CA VAL A 26 49.40 2.43 14.70
C VAL A 26 48.38 3.52 14.94
N THR A 27 48.29 4.44 14.01
CA THR A 27 47.08 5.25 13.85
C THR A 27 46.00 4.27 13.45
N SER A 28 45.18 3.84 14.42
CA SER A 28 43.86 3.28 14.14
C SER A 28 43.09 4.36 13.36
N SER A 29 43.24 4.36 12.05
CA SER A 29 42.25 5.00 11.22
C SER A 29 40.96 4.22 11.48
N HIS A 30 40.10 4.75 12.30
CA HIS A 30 38.69 4.43 12.17
C HIS A 30 38.36 4.83 10.72
N ALA A 31 38.42 3.87 9.78
CA ALA A 31 37.72 3.98 8.56
C ALA A 31 36.28 4.23 9.02
N THR A 32 35.81 5.43 8.85
CA THR A 32 34.36 5.70 8.94
C THR A 32 33.74 4.72 7.97
N ASP A 33 33.09 3.68 8.48
CA ASP A 33 32.35 2.72 7.65
C ASP A 33 31.51 3.53 6.69
N ALA A 34 31.81 3.41 5.39
CA ALA A 34 31.08 4.18 4.39
C ALA A 34 29.59 3.83 4.52
N ASN A 35 28.73 4.85 4.60
CA ASN A 35 27.30 4.65 4.76
C ASN A 35 26.76 3.77 3.62
N PRO A 36 26.26 2.55 3.88
CA PRO A 36 25.85 1.60 2.85
C PRO A 36 24.72 2.13 1.98
N LEU A 37 23.90 3.07 2.47
CA LEU A 37 22.82 3.68 1.71
C LEU A 37 23.30 4.64 0.61
N THR A 38 24.51 5.21 0.76
CA THR A 38 25.03 6.15 -0.25
C THR A 38 25.78 5.44 -1.39
N ALA A 39 26.17 4.18 -1.19
CA ALA A 39 26.82 3.39 -2.23
C ALA A 39 25.81 2.94 -3.32
N PRO A 40 26.24 2.76 -4.57
CA PRO A 40 25.43 2.02 -5.55
C PRO A 40 25.09 0.63 -5.03
N TRP A 41 23.87 0.18 -5.30
CA TRP A 41 23.49 -1.18 -4.93
C TRP A 41 24.38 -2.21 -5.63
N GLN A 42 24.83 -3.20 -4.87
CA GLN A 42 25.75 -4.23 -5.31
C GLN A 42 25.05 -5.59 -5.42
N GLY A 43 25.73 -6.58 -6.00
CA GLY A 43 25.25 -7.95 -6.08
C GLY A 43 24.56 -8.28 -7.42
N PRO A 44 23.82 -9.39 -7.46
CA PRO A 44 23.19 -9.89 -8.69
C PRO A 44 22.05 -8.97 -9.17
N PHE A 45 21.54 -9.25 -10.36
CA PHE A 45 20.37 -8.57 -10.96
C PHE A 45 20.54 -7.06 -11.16
N GLY A 46 21.78 -6.59 -11.35
CA GLY A 46 22.07 -5.16 -11.49
C GLY A 46 22.10 -4.40 -10.16
N GLY A 47 22.33 -5.11 -9.06
CA GLY A 47 22.35 -4.61 -7.69
C GLY A 47 21.01 -4.75 -6.96
N VAL A 48 21.06 -4.92 -5.65
CA VAL A 48 19.91 -5.10 -4.75
C VAL A 48 20.06 -4.22 -3.51
N PRO A 49 18.97 -3.85 -2.82
CA PRO A 49 19.07 -3.03 -1.61
C PRO A 49 19.92 -3.69 -0.52
N PRO A 50 20.82 -2.96 0.17
CA PRO A 50 21.72 -3.49 1.18
C PRO A 50 21.04 -3.67 2.56
N PHE A 51 19.90 -4.36 2.61
CA PHE A 51 19.05 -4.44 3.80
C PHE A 51 19.77 -4.99 5.05
N ASP A 52 20.74 -5.88 4.88
CA ASP A 52 21.49 -6.52 5.96
C ASP A 52 22.59 -5.63 6.57
N GLY A 53 22.99 -4.56 5.87
CA GLY A 53 24.03 -3.62 6.30
C GLY A 53 23.51 -2.30 6.85
N VAL A 54 22.17 -2.06 6.82
CA VAL A 54 21.61 -0.76 7.17
C VAL A 54 21.23 -0.68 8.66
N ARG A 55 21.57 0.45 9.28
CA ARG A 55 21.17 0.83 10.65
C ARG A 55 20.48 2.20 10.62
N VAL A 56 19.71 2.51 11.67
CA VAL A 56 18.93 3.76 11.75
C VAL A 56 19.82 5.00 11.63
N GLU A 57 21.03 4.99 12.22
CA GLU A 57 21.99 6.09 12.13
C GLU A 57 22.51 6.39 10.71
N HIS A 58 22.34 5.47 9.77
CA HIS A 58 22.69 5.69 8.36
C HIS A 58 21.67 6.51 7.60
N VAL A 59 20.41 6.54 8.06
CA VAL A 59 19.25 7.04 7.29
C VAL A 59 19.33 8.54 7.07
N ALA A 60 19.35 9.34 8.14
CA ALA A 60 19.31 10.80 8.01
C ALA A 60 20.49 11.36 7.20
N PRO A 61 21.77 10.94 7.46
CA PRO A 61 22.88 11.40 6.64
C PRO A 61 22.78 11.00 5.16
N ALA A 62 22.22 9.83 4.85
CA ALA A 62 22.05 9.39 3.47
C ALA A 62 20.96 10.18 2.75
N LEU A 63 19.84 10.48 3.42
CA LEU A 63 18.79 11.35 2.90
C LEU A 63 19.34 12.74 2.59
N GLU A 64 20.11 13.32 3.50
CA GLU A 64 20.77 14.63 3.30
C GLU A 64 21.72 14.63 2.10
N ALA A 65 22.53 13.60 1.97
CA ALA A 65 23.46 13.46 0.85
C ALA A 65 22.69 13.33 -0.49
N GLY A 66 21.63 12.52 -0.53
CA GLY A 66 20.81 12.33 -1.70
C GLY A 66 20.07 13.61 -2.13
N MET A 67 19.50 14.34 -1.16
CA MET A 67 18.87 15.64 -1.40
C MET A 67 19.87 16.66 -1.97
N ALA A 68 21.07 16.75 -1.39
CA ALA A 68 22.09 17.67 -1.84
C ALA A 68 22.57 17.35 -3.28
N GLU A 69 22.78 16.06 -3.59
CA GLU A 69 23.17 15.61 -4.93
C GLU A 69 22.12 15.97 -5.98
N GLN A 70 20.85 15.70 -5.68
CA GLN A 70 19.74 15.99 -6.61
C GLN A 70 19.55 17.48 -6.82
N LEU A 71 19.59 18.30 -5.77
CA LEU A 71 19.52 19.77 -5.91
C LEU A 71 20.65 20.32 -6.77
N ALA A 72 21.88 19.81 -6.59
CA ALA A 72 23.00 20.20 -7.43
C ALA A 72 22.82 19.77 -8.89
N ALA A 73 22.21 18.62 -9.16
CA ALA A 73 21.88 18.17 -10.51
C ALA A 73 20.80 19.04 -11.15
N VAL A 74 19.73 19.33 -10.41
CA VAL A 74 18.65 20.25 -10.84
C VAL A 74 19.19 21.63 -11.18
N GLU A 75 20.07 22.17 -10.35
CA GLU A 75 20.68 23.49 -10.61
C GLU A 75 21.56 23.48 -11.86
N ARG A 76 22.32 22.41 -12.12
CA ARG A 76 23.07 22.27 -13.38
C ARG A 76 22.16 22.25 -14.61
N ILE A 77 21.03 21.52 -14.54
CA ILE A 77 20.03 21.52 -15.63
C ILE A 77 19.45 22.91 -15.81
N ALA A 78 19.03 23.57 -14.72
CA ALA A 78 18.41 24.89 -14.75
C ALA A 78 19.37 25.99 -15.28
N ALA A 79 20.67 25.87 -15.01
CA ALA A 79 21.69 26.84 -15.41
C ALA A 79 22.34 26.56 -16.78
N ASP A 80 21.99 25.45 -17.44
CA ASP A 80 22.58 25.10 -18.74
C ASP A 80 22.29 26.19 -19.78
N PRO A 81 23.32 26.84 -20.38
CA PRO A 81 23.12 27.92 -21.36
C PRO A 81 22.64 27.42 -22.73
N ALA A 82 22.74 26.10 -23.00
CA ALA A 82 22.25 25.51 -24.23
C ALA A 82 20.72 25.56 -24.31
N PRO A 83 20.15 25.71 -25.52
CA PRO A 83 18.70 25.61 -25.71
C PRO A 83 18.13 24.32 -25.11
N PRO A 84 16.95 24.37 -24.48
CA PRO A 84 16.32 23.18 -23.88
C PRO A 84 16.02 22.12 -24.95
N THR A 85 16.48 20.90 -24.68
CA THR A 85 16.16 19.71 -25.49
C THR A 85 15.64 18.62 -24.59
N PHE A 86 15.07 17.58 -25.18
CA PHE A 86 14.66 16.40 -24.39
C PHE A 86 15.84 15.85 -23.58
N ASP A 87 17.00 15.68 -24.19
CA ASP A 87 18.16 15.05 -23.55
C ASP A 87 18.78 15.89 -22.43
N ASN A 88 19.01 17.22 -22.67
CA ASN A 88 19.67 18.08 -21.68
C ASN A 88 18.71 18.61 -20.60
N THR A 89 17.42 18.31 -20.70
CA THR A 89 16.42 18.80 -19.76
C THR A 89 15.60 17.64 -19.17
N ILE A 90 14.79 16.94 -19.96
CA ILE A 90 13.88 15.89 -19.47
C ILE A 90 14.67 14.63 -19.06
N ALA A 91 15.48 14.08 -19.95
CA ALA A 91 16.28 12.90 -19.65
C ALA A 91 17.35 13.19 -18.59
N ALA A 92 17.92 14.40 -18.57
CA ALA A 92 18.82 14.83 -17.49
C ALA A 92 18.08 14.90 -16.13
N PHE A 93 16.82 15.33 -16.10
CA PHE A 93 15.99 15.37 -14.89
C PHE A 93 15.62 13.96 -14.43
N GLU A 94 15.29 13.01 -15.32
CA GLU A 94 15.08 11.59 -15.00
C GLU A 94 16.34 10.92 -14.39
N ARG A 95 17.53 11.36 -14.79
CA ARG A 95 18.79 10.86 -14.20
C ARG A 95 19.13 11.48 -12.85
N SER A 96 18.53 12.63 -12.52
CA SER A 96 18.75 13.29 -11.23
C SER A 96 18.05 12.53 -10.11
N GLY A 97 18.66 12.50 -8.92
CA GLY A 97 18.03 11.91 -7.74
C GLY A 97 18.14 10.39 -7.58
N ARG A 98 18.83 9.69 -8.46
CA ARG A 98 19.01 8.22 -8.35
C ARG A 98 19.60 7.75 -7.00
N LEU A 99 20.46 8.56 -6.37
CA LEU A 99 20.93 8.27 -5.00
C LEU A 99 19.76 8.40 -4.02
N LEU A 100 19.03 9.51 -4.05
CA LEU A 100 17.91 9.74 -3.15
C LEU A 100 16.83 8.66 -3.32
N ASP A 101 16.51 8.25 -4.53
CA ASP A 101 15.53 7.19 -4.82
C ASP A 101 15.91 5.87 -4.12
N ARG A 102 17.19 5.47 -4.20
CA ARG A 102 17.68 4.27 -3.51
C ARG A 102 17.58 4.40 -1.99
N VAL A 103 17.94 5.56 -1.45
CA VAL A 103 17.84 5.84 0.00
C VAL A 103 16.37 5.84 0.44
N MET A 104 15.50 6.52 -0.30
CA MET A 104 14.06 6.59 -0.02
C MET A 104 13.39 5.21 -0.06
N THR A 105 13.81 4.34 -0.98
CA THR A 105 13.33 2.96 -1.03
C THR A 105 13.61 2.22 0.28
N VAL A 106 14.87 2.22 0.74
CA VAL A 106 15.24 1.52 1.99
C VAL A 106 14.59 2.20 3.19
N TYR A 107 14.59 3.52 3.24
CA TYR A 107 13.91 4.30 4.28
C TYR A 107 12.42 3.95 4.37
N GLY A 108 11.70 3.88 3.23
CA GLY A 108 10.29 3.51 3.18
C GLY A 108 10.02 2.07 3.64
N VAL A 109 10.92 1.13 3.35
CA VAL A 109 10.84 -0.25 3.86
C VAL A 109 11.01 -0.27 5.38
N LEU A 110 12.00 0.43 5.92
CA LEU A 110 12.26 0.47 7.37
C LEU A 110 11.06 1.10 8.11
N THR A 111 10.59 2.27 7.68
CA THR A 111 9.47 2.97 8.31
C THR A 111 8.14 2.23 8.19
N GLY A 112 7.92 1.55 7.06
CA GLY A 112 6.70 0.77 6.83
C GLY A 112 6.69 -0.61 7.50
N SER A 113 7.87 -1.21 7.75
CA SER A 113 7.94 -2.62 8.12
C SER A 113 8.71 -2.93 9.40
N LEU A 114 9.54 -2.00 9.91
CA LEU A 114 10.42 -2.20 11.06
C LEU A 114 10.49 -0.97 11.97
N SER A 115 9.43 -0.17 12.02
CA SER A 115 9.41 1.09 12.76
C SER A 115 9.61 0.87 14.27
N ASP A 116 10.52 1.63 14.85
CA ASP A 116 10.79 1.73 16.28
C ASP A 116 10.90 3.21 16.71
N ASP A 117 11.15 3.47 17.98
CA ASP A 117 11.25 4.83 18.52
C ASP A 117 12.36 5.66 17.85
N ALA A 118 13.50 5.03 17.56
CA ALA A 118 14.64 5.71 16.94
C ALA A 118 14.31 6.09 15.49
N LEU A 119 13.70 5.20 14.75
CA LEU A 119 13.29 5.46 13.37
C LEU A 119 12.16 6.48 13.30
N ARG A 120 11.18 6.42 14.21
CA ARG A 120 10.12 7.45 14.32
C ARG A 120 10.67 8.83 14.62
N ALA A 121 11.78 8.93 15.37
CA ALA A 121 12.47 10.20 15.59
C ALA A 121 13.07 10.75 14.28
N VAL A 122 13.72 9.88 13.49
CA VAL A 122 14.24 10.24 12.16
C VAL A 122 13.11 10.69 11.22
N GLU A 123 11.97 9.99 11.22
CA GLU A 123 10.81 10.39 10.41
C GLU A 123 10.34 11.81 10.75
N ARG A 124 10.18 12.12 12.05
CA ARG A 124 9.76 13.47 12.49
C ARG A 124 10.74 14.56 12.09
N GLU A 125 12.04 14.27 12.15
CA GLU A 125 13.10 15.21 11.75
C GLU A 125 13.11 15.42 10.23
N MET A 126 13.05 14.33 9.46
CA MET A 126 13.29 14.39 8.02
C MET A 126 12.05 14.78 7.20
N ALA A 127 10.84 14.54 7.69
CA ALA A 127 9.61 14.85 6.94
C ALA A 127 9.51 16.32 6.48
N PRO A 128 9.66 17.34 7.33
CA PRO A 128 9.63 18.73 6.87
C PRO A 128 10.83 19.10 5.99
N ARG A 129 11.98 18.45 6.17
CA ARG A 129 13.19 18.68 5.36
C ARG A 129 13.02 18.11 3.94
N LEU A 130 12.43 16.94 3.82
CA LEU A 130 12.07 16.33 2.52
C LEU A 130 11.02 17.18 1.79
N ALA A 131 10.03 17.74 2.52
CA ALA A 131 9.07 18.65 1.94
C ALA A 131 9.72 19.93 1.41
N ALA A 132 10.60 20.55 2.20
CA ALA A 132 11.36 21.73 1.78
C ALA A 132 12.26 21.47 0.57
N PHE A 133 12.89 20.30 0.53
CA PHE A 133 13.68 19.85 -0.61
C PHE A 133 12.82 19.70 -1.87
N GLN A 134 11.66 19.06 -1.77
CA GLN A 134 10.73 18.93 -2.89
C GLN A 134 10.26 20.28 -3.42
N ASP A 135 9.92 21.20 -2.51
CA ASP A 135 9.54 22.57 -2.87
C ASP A 135 10.66 23.31 -3.59
N ALA A 136 11.92 23.12 -3.20
CA ALA A 136 13.07 23.75 -3.87
C ALA A 136 13.21 23.30 -5.33
N ILE A 137 12.89 22.05 -5.64
CA ILE A 137 12.88 21.54 -7.03
C ILE A 137 11.69 22.12 -7.80
N VAL A 138 10.48 21.98 -7.25
CA VAL A 138 9.23 22.39 -7.90
C VAL A 138 9.20 23.89 -8.18
N GLN A 139 9.71 24.69 -7.24
CA GLN A 139 9.70 26.15 -7.33
C GLN A 139 10.85 26.74 -8.14
N ASN A 140 11.74 25.89 -8.70
CA ASN A 140 12.84 26.36 -9.55
C ASN A 140 12.29 26.84 -10.90
N GLU A 141 12.23 28.16 -11.07
CA GLU A 141 11.64 28.82 -12.25
C GLU A 141 12.39 28.49 -13.53
N ARG A 142 13.74 28.39 -13.46
CA ARG A 142 14.57 28.10 -14.62
C ARG A 142 14.38 26.65 -15.09
N LEU A 143 14.30 25.69 -14.16
CA LEU A 143 13.99 24.30 -14.45
C LEU A 143 12.60 24.21 -15.12
N PHE A 144 11.60 24.83 -14.51
CA PHE A 144 10.22 24.82 -15.03
C PHE A 144 10.14 25.43 -16.43
N ALA A 145 10.80 26.56 -16.67
CA ALA A 145 10.85 27.20 -17.99
C ALA A 145 11.47 26.27 -19.05
N ARG A 146 12.56 25.55 -18.72
CA ARG A 146 13.20 24.60 -19.64
C ARG A 146 12.29 23.41 -19.94
N ILE A 147 11.67 22.82 -18.92
CA ILE A 147 10.73 21.69 -19.09
C ILE A 147 9.53 22.10 -19.94
N THR A 148 8.96 23.29 -19.68
CA THR A 148 7.84 23.84 -20.45
C THR A 148 8.23 24.06 -21.91
N ALA A 149 9.41 24.61 -22.18
CA ALA A 149 9.88 24.82 -23.54
C ALA A 149 10.06 23.49 -24.32
N VAL A 150 10.54 22.43 -23.67
CA VAL A 150 10.61 21.09 -24.28
C VAL A 150 9.23 20.54 -24.55
N HIS A 151 8.30 20.69 -23.60
CA HIS A 151 6.92 20.22 -23.76
C HIS A 151 6.20 20.93 -24.91
N GLU A 152 6.25 22.26 -24.96
CA GLU A 152 5.60 23.07 -26.00
C GLU A 152 6.23 22.84 -27.37
N GLY A 153 7.54 22.63 -27.45
CA GLY A 153 8.29 22.33 -28.67
C GLY A 153 8.29 20.86 -29.10
N ALA A 154 7.63 19.96 -28.34
CA ALA A 154 7.78 18.50 -28.47
C ALA A 154 7.42 17.96 -29.86
N GLU A 155 6.39 18.50 -30.51
CA GLU A 155 5.96 18.10 -31.86
C GLU A 155 6.97 18.54 -32.93
N ALA A 156 7.39 19.81 -32.88
CA ALA A 156 8.38 20.37 -33.79
C ALA A 156 9.75 19.68 -33.67
N ALA A 157 10.10 19.23 -32.45
CA ALA A 157 11.33 18.47 -32.20
C ALA A 157 11.24 16.99 -32.61
N GLY A 158 10.08 16.50 -33.06
CA GLY A 158 9.87 15.10 -33.46
C GLY A 158 9.99 14.10 -32.34
N LEU A 159 9.65 14.47 -31.09
CA LEU A 159 9.70 13.56 -29.93
C LEU A 159 8.76 12.38 -30.13
N SER A 160 9.17 11.20 -29.64
CA SER A 160 8.34 10.00 -29.64
C SER A 160 7.08 10.19 -28.78
N PRO A 161 6.03 9.38 -28.95
CA PRO A 161 4.84 9.46 -28.09
C PRO A 161 5.16 9.37 -26.59
N GLU A 162 6.07 8.47 -26.19
CA GLU A 162 6.51 8.32 -24.81
C GLU A 162 7.26 9.56 -24.30
N GLN A 163 8.17 10.10 -25.09
CA GLN A 163 8.89 11.34 -24.75
C GLN A 163 7.94 12.54 -24.60
N ARG A 164 6.94 12.66 -25.47
CA ARG A 164 5.91 13.70 -25.34
C ARG A 164 5.09 13.54 -24.08
N ARG A 165 4.70 12.29 -23.75
CA ARG A 165 3.97 12.00 -22.52
C ARG A 165 4.80 12.34 -21.28
N LEU A 166 6.09 12.01 -21.27
CA LEU A 166 6.99 12.32 -20.16
C LEU A 166 7.17 13.84 -20.00
N ALA A 167 7.41 14.57 -21.09
CA ALA A 167 7.53 16.03 -21.04
C ALA A 167 6.25 16.69 -20.53
N TRP A 168 5.08 16.21 -20.98
CA TRP A 168 3.78 16.64 -20.48
C TRP A 168 3.63 16.35 -18.98
N LEU A 169 4.01 15.14 -18.53
CA LEU A 169 3.91 14.73 -17.12
C LEU A 169 4.72 15.66 -16.21
N HIS A 170 5.99 15.93 -16.53
CA HIS A 170 6.82 16.81 -15.73
C HIS A 170 6.31 18.26 -15.75
N ALA A 171 5.95 18.80 -16.92
CA ALA A 171 5.40 20.16 -17.03
C ALA A 171 4.10 20.30 -16.20
N THR A 172 3.21 19.30 -16.28
CA THR A 172 1.94 19.29 -15.54
C THR A 172 2.18 19.17 -14.03
N ASN A 173 3.03 18.24 -13.60
CA ASN A 173 3.30 18.02 -12.18
C ASN A 173 3.93 19.25 -11.52
N LEU A 174 4.93 19.89 -12.16
CA LEU A 174 5.53 21.11 -11.62
C LEU A 174 4.52 22.26 -11.57
N ALA A 175 3.72 22.44 -12.63
CA ALA A 175 2.70 23.48 -12.66
C ALA A 175 1.66 23.31 -11.53
N ARG A 176 1.14 22.07 -11.35
CA ARG A 176 0.18 21.70 -10.31
C ARG A 176 0.75 21.83 -8.90
N ALA A 177 2.06 21.64 -8.76
CA ALA A 177 2.76 21.78 -7.49
C ALA A 177 3.23 23.24 -7.21
N GLY A 178 2.83 24.22 -8.02
CA GLY A 178 3.00 25.64 -7.75
C GLY A 178 4.16 26.32 -8.45
N ALA A 179 4.77 25.73 -9.47
CA ALA A 179 5.88 26.35 -10.23
C ALA A 179 5.53 27.74 -10.83
N ARG A 180 4.26 27.95 -11.15
CA ARG A 180 3.72 29.21 -11.72
C ARG A 180 3.42 30.30 -10.72
N LEU A 181 3.48 30.02 -9.42
CA LEU A 181 3.17 31.00 -8.38
C LEU A 181 4.23 32.09 -8.27
N ASP A 182 3.84 33.26 -7.80
CA ASP A 182 4.78 34.32 -7.45
C ASP A 182 5.58 33.98 -6.18
N THR A 183 6.63 34.74 -5.91
CA THR A 183 7.56 34.50 -4.79
C THR A 183 6.86 34.45 -3.43
N ARG A 184 5.84 35.29 -3.20
CA ARG A 184 5.10 35.32 -1.93
C ARG A 184 4.25 34.06 -1.77
N ALA A 185 3.51 33.68 -2.80
CA ALA A 185 2.66 32.50 -2.78
C ALA A 185 3.51 31.20 -2.69
N LYS A 186 4.69 31.16 -3.34
CA LYS A 186 5.65 30.06 -3.20
C LYS A 186 6.13 29.90 -1.75
N ALA A 187 6.49 30.99 -1.08
CA ALA A 187 6.92 30.94 0.31
C ALA A 187 5.79 30.46 1.25
N GLU A 188 4.55 30.90 1.02
CA GLU A 188 3.39 30.43 1.78
C GLU A 188 3.12 28.93 1.51
N LEU A 189 3.19 28.50 0.24
CA LEU A 189 3.03 27.11 -0.15
C LEU A 189 4.07 26.20 0.52
N ALA A 190 5.33 26.61 0.53
CA ALA A 190 6.42 25.87 1.17
C ALA A 190 6.17 25.71 2.68
N ALA A 191 5.73 26.76 3.36
CA ALA A 191 5.39 26.69 4.79
C ALA A 191 4.23 25.69 5.04
N ILE A 192 3.20 25.71 4.18
CA ILE A 192 2.07 24.77 4.25
C ILE A 192 2.55 23.33 4.05
N ASN A 193 3.38 23.06 3.03
CA ASN A 193 3.85 21.71 2.70
C ASN A 193 4.72 21.14 3.84
N GLN A 194 5.60 21.93 4.44
CA GLN A 194 6.42 21.51 5.58
C GLN A 194 5.58 21.18 6.82
N GLU A 195 4.56 22.01 7.11
CA GLU A 195 3.64 21.76 8.21
C GLU A 195 2.79 20.50 7.94
N LEU A 196 2.27 20.32 6.72
CA LEU A 196 1.55 19.11 6.31
C LEU A 196 2.42 17.86 6.47
N ALA A 197 3.68 17.88 6.04
CA ALA A 197 4.59 16.73 6.17
C ALA A 197 4.78 16.34 7.65
N THR A 198 4.92 17.33 8.55
CA THR A 198 4.98 17.07 9.99
C THR A 198 3.70 16.46 10.53
N LEU A 199 2.55 17.01 10.13
CA LEU A 199 1.24 16.53 10.60
C LEU A 199 0.91 15.13 10.06
N HIS A 200 1.22 14.83 8.80
CA HIS A 200 1.05 13.51 8.20
C HIS A 200 1.87 12.45 8.97
N THR A 201 3.14 12.76 9.27
CA THR A 201 4.00 11.88 10.07
C THR A 201 3.42 11.67 11.48
N THR A 202 2.97 12.75 12.12
CA THR A 202 2.34 12.68 13.46
C THR A 202 1.09 11.80 13.42
N PHE A 203 0.21 11.99 12.44
CA PHE A 203 -1.00 11.20 12.28
C PHE A 203 -0.69 9.71 12.15
N ALA A 204 0.22 9.36 11.22
CA ALA A 204 0.58 7.97 10.96
C ALA A 204 1.21 7.30 12.20
N GLN A 205 2.10 8.01 12.90
CA GLN A 205 2.74 7.49 14.11
C GLN A 205 1.76 7.31 15.25
N ASN A 206 0.79 8.19 15.44
CA ASN A 206 -0.26 8.05 16.44
C ASN A 206 -1.10 6.79 16.19
N VAL A 207 -1.51 6.54 14.94
CA VAL A 207 -2.25 5.31 14.58
C VAL A 207 -1.39 4.08 14.83
N LEU A 208 -0.11 4.08 14.42
CA LEU A 208 0.79 2.95 14.62
C LEU A 208 1.02 2.63 16.11
N VAL A 209 1.16 3.64 16.96
CA VAL A 209 1.27 3.47 18.41
C VAL A 209 0.01 2.80 18.98
N GLU A 210 -1.17 3.26 18.58
CA GLU A 210 -2.43 2.66 19.02
C GLU A 210 -2.60 1.19 18.56
N GLU A 211 -2.16 0.88 17.35
CA GLU A 211 -2.17 -0.48 16.81
C GLU A 211 -1.19 -1.40 17.54
N SER A 212 -0.02 -0.90 17.90
CA SER A 212 1.06 -1.69 18.51
C SER A 212 0.85 -1.91 20.02
N ASP A 213 0.44 -0.85 20.73
CA ASP A 213 0.49 -0.82 22.19
C ASP A 213 -0.85 -1.19 22.84
N THR A 214 -1.95 -1.11 22.08
CA THR A 214 -3.29 -1.38 22.62
C THR A 214 -3.73 -2.82 22.36
N ALA A 215 -4.28 -3.48 23.38
CA ALA A 215 -4.88 -4.79 23.27
C ALA A 215 -5.98 -5.01 24.33
N VAL A 216 -6.99 -5.81 24.00
CA VAL A 216 -7.92 -6.35 24.98
C VAL A 216 -7.34 -7.65 25.54
N PHE A 217 -7.09 -7.69 26.85
CA PHE A 217 -6.64 -8.89 27.55
C PHE A 217 -7.84 -9.68 28.08
N LEU A 218 -7.73 -11.01 27.97
CA LEU A 218 -8.68 -12.00 28.43
C LEU A 218 -7.95 -12.95 29.40
N ASP A 219 -8.52 -13.18 30.57
CA ASP A 219 -7.86 -13.93 31.62
C ASP A 219 -8.41 -15.36 31.80
N HIS A 220 -9.53 -15.66 31.12
CA HIS A 220 -10.19 -16.96 31.22
C HIS A 220 -10.39 -17.60 29.85
N GLU A 221 -10.11 -18.88 29.70
CA GLU A 221 -10.33 -19.63 28.48
C GLU A 221 -11.78 -19.55 27.97
N ALA A 222 -12.75 -19.51 28.93
CA ALA A 222 -14.16 -19.33 28.62
C ALA A 222 -14.50 -18.04 27.85
N ASP A 223 -13.64 -17.00 27.91
CA ASP A 223 -13.80 -15.75 27.18
C ASP A 223 -13.55 -15.93 25.69
N LEU A 224 -12.93 -17.03 25.28
CA LEU A 224 -12.65 -17.42 23.91
C LEU A 224 -13.64 -18.45 23.36
N ALA A 225 -14.79 -18.68 24.04
CA ALA A 225 -15.82 -19.57 23.52
C ALA A 225 -16.22 -19.14 22.08
N GLY A 226 -16.31 -20.12 21.17
CA GLY A 226 -16.58 -19.89 19.74
C GLY A 226 -15.35 -19.54 18.88
N VAL A 227 -14.29 -18.98 19.45
CA VAL A 227 -13.10 -18.56 18.70
C VAL A 227 -12.31 -19.77 18.19
N PRO A 228 -11.91 -19.84 16.90
CA PRO A 228 -11.12 -20.94 16.34
C PRO A 228 -9.77 -21.12 17.05
N GLU A 229 -9.29 -22.37 17.09
CA GLU A 229 -8.06 -22.72 17.81
C GLU A 229 -6.82 -21.96 17.31
N THR A 230 -6.72 -21.72 16.00
CA THR A 230 -5.63 -20.93 15.41
C THR A 230 -5.62 -19.48 15.95
N ALA A 231 -6.78 -18.85 16.06
CA ALA A 231 -6.92 -17.50 16.60
C ALA A 231 -6.68 -17.48 18.14
N ARG A 232 -7.08 -18.54 18.87
CA ARG A 232 -6.78 -18.66 20.31
C ARG A 232 -5.27 -18.75 20.57
N ARG A 233 -4.56 -19.54 19.76
CA ARG A 233 -3.09 -19.65 19.88
C ARG A 233 -2.40 -18.33 19.57
N ALA A 234 -2.79 -17.66 18.47
CA ALA A 234 -2.27 -16.34 18.13
C ALA A 234 -2.52 -15.32 19.25
N ALA A 235 -3.68 -15.35 19.89
CA ALA A 235 -3.99 -14.49 21.04
C ALA A 235 -3.13 -14.83 22.29
N ALA A 236 -2.83 -16.10 22.53
CA ALA A 236 -1.94 -16.52 23.61
C ALA A 236 -0.50 -16.03 23.37
N ASP A 237 0.02 -16.19 22.15
CA ASP A 237 1.34 -15.69 21.75
C ASP A 237 1.43 -14.16 21.86
N ALA A 238 0.38 -13.46 21.44
CA ALA A 238 0.28 -12.02 21.57
C ALA A 238 0.29 -11.54 23.05
N ALA A 239 -0.28 -12.31 23.95
CA ALA A 239 -0.24 -12.04 25.40
C ALA A 239 1.16 -12.28 25.97
N VAL A 240 1.82 -13.38 25.58
CA VAL A 240 3.21 -13.68 25.97
C VAL A 240 4.16 -12.59 25.51
N ALA A 241 4.04 -12.13 24.26
CA ALA A 241 4.84 -11.03 23.71
C ALA A 241 4.67 -9.72 24.50
N ARG A 242 3.51 -9.54 25.16
CA ARG A 242 3.17 -8.40 26.04
C ARG A 242 3.40 -8.67 27.52
N GLY A 243 4.14 -9.73 27.86
CA GLY A 243 4.53 -10.07 29.24
C GLY A 243 3.41 -10.72 30.09
N ARG A 244 2.29 -11.17 29.51
CA ARG A 244 1.15 -11.79 30.22
C ARG A 244 0.98 -13.26 29.86
N LYS A 245 1.91 -14.08 30.31
CA LYS A 245 1.85 -15.54 30.15
C LYS A 245 0.63 -16.13 30.89
N GLY A 246 -0.13 -17.00 30.22
CA GLY A 246 -1.32 -17.64 30.73
C GLY A 246 -2.61 -16.84 30.56
N ALA A 247 -2.55 -15.73 29.87
CA ALA A 247 -3.68 -14.94 29.37
C ALA A 247 -3.71 -14.95 27.84
N TRP A 248 -4.72 -14.31 27.26
CA TRP A 248 -4.84 -14.06 25.82
C TRP A 248 -4.93 -12.56 25.57
N ALA A 249 -4.40 -12.10 24.47
CA ALA A 249 -4.51 -10.71 24.05
C ALA A 249 -5.08 -10.62 22.64
N ILE A 250 -6.04 -9.71 22.44
CA ILE A 250 -6.54 -9.34 21.13
C ILE A 250 -5.91 -7.98 20.79
N PRO A 251 -4.83 -7.94 19.99
CA PRO A 251 -4.20 -6.71 19.54
C PRO A 251 -5.14 -5.84 18.73
N ASN A 252 -4.86 -4.52 18.67
CA ASN A 252 -5.68 -3.55 17.96
C ASN A 252 -5.40 -3.53 16.44
N THR A 253 -5.31 -4.71 15.84
CA THR A 253 -5.09 -4.91 14.41
C THR A 253 -6.28 -5.63 13.78
N ARG A 254 -6.54 -5.39 12.50
CA ARG A 254 -7.65 -6.02 11.77
C ARG A 254 -7.60 -7.55 11.85
N SER A 255 -6.44 -8.13 11.57
CA SER A 255 -6.23 -9.58 11.57
C SER A 255 -6.49 -10.26 12.90
N SER A 256 -6.42 -9.52 14.02
CA SER A 256 -6.75 -10.04 15.35
C SER A 256 -8.20 -9.77 15.75
N VAL A 257 -8.72 -8.60 15.41
CA VAL A 257 -10.06 -8.14 15.80
C VAL A 257 -11.16 -8.83 15.00
N GLU A 258 -11.03 -8.95 13.67
CA GLU A 258 -12.09 -9.50 12.82
C GLU A 258 -12.43 -10.96 13.14
N PRO A 259 -11.47 -11.89 13.32
CA PRO A 259 -11.81 -13.25 13.76
C PRO A 259 -12.51 -13.30 15.13
N PHE A 260 -12.10 -12.43 16.07
CA PHE A 260 -12.75 -12.35 17.37
C PHE A 260 -14.20 -11.87 17.25
N LEU A 261 -14.47 -10.80 16.47
CA LEU A 261 -15.82 -10.30 16.23
C LEU A 261 -16.70 -11.29 15.46
N THR A 262 -16.10 -12.14 14.63
CA THR A 262 -16.83 -13.14 13.83
C THR A 262 -17.24 -14.35 14.66
N PHE A 263 -16.37 -14.80 15.57
CA PHE A 263 -16.54 -16.11 16.18
C PHE A 263 -16.80 -16.11 17.70
N ALA A 264 -16.39 -15.06 18.43
CA ALA A 264 -16.52 -15.07 19.90
C ALA A 264 -17.99 -15.03 20.34
N ASP A 265 -18.41 -15.98 21.19
CA ASP A 265 -19.78 -16.05 21.71
C ASP A 265 -20.11 -14.90 22.68
N ARG A 266 -19.11 -14.37 23.38
CA ARG A 266 -19.24 -13.32 24.40
C ARG A 266 -19.50 -11.96 23.76
N ARG A 267 -20.78 -11.54 23.73
CA ARG A 267 -21.24 -10.27 23.16
C ARG A 267 -20.58 -9.05 23.79
N ASP A 268 -20.44 -9.04 25.12
CA ASP A 268 -19.80 -7.96 25.86
C ASP A 268 -18.31 -7.81 25.51
N LEU A 269 -17.63 -8.91 25.23
CA LEU A 269 -16.23 -8.89 24.79
C LEU A 269 -16.12 -8.48 23.29
N ARG A 270 -17.08 -8.88 22.44
CA ARG A 270 -17.15 -8.34 21.07
C ARG A 270 -17.30 -6.82 21.08
N GLU A 271 -18.21 -6.28 21.91
CA GLU A 271 -18.37 -4.83 22.04
C GLU A 271 -17.08 -4.15 22.50
N ARG A 272 -16.40 -4.73 23.52
CA ARG A 272 -15.13 -4.18 24.05
C ARG A 272 -14.02 -4.17 22.98
N VAL A 273 -13.87 -5.26 22.24
CA VAL A 273 -12.88 -5.37 21.14
C VAL A 273 -13.23 -4.44 20.00
N TRP A 274 -14.51 -4.37 19.62
CA TRP A 274 -14.99 -3.47 18.59
C TRP A 274 -14.72 -2.00 18.93
N ARG A 275 -15.05 -1.55 20.16
CA ARG A 275 -14.76 -0.18 20.61
C ARG A 275 -13.27 0.12 20.58
N MET A 276 -12.45 -0.79 21.07
CA MET A 276 -10.99 -0.65 20.96
C MET A 276 -10.55 -0.38 19.52
N PHE A 277 -11.12 -1.07 18.56
CA PHE A 277 -10.74 -0.98 17.16
C PHE A 277 -11.25 0.29 16.48
N VAL A 278 -12.51 0.65 16.70
CA VAL A 278 -13.12 1.80 16.02
C VAL A 278 -12.73 3.16 16.62
N ASP A 279 -12.32 3.20 17.90
CA ASP A 279 -11.96 4.43 18.60
C ASP A 279 -10.45 4.75 18.49
N ARG A 280 -9.72 4.11 17.58
CA ARG A 280 -8.30 4.46 17.33
C ARG A 280 -8.16 5.91 16.91
N GLY A 281 -7.19 6.60 17.51
CA GLY A 281 -6.95 8.02 17.26
C GLY A 281 -8.05 8.97 17.75
N ASP A 282 -9.03 8.47 18.53
CA ASP A 282 -10.21 9.21 19.01
C ASP A 282 -10.47 8.92 20.51
N ARG A 283 -9.41 9.00 21.34
CA ARG A 283 -9.50 8.63 22.75
C ARG A 283 -9.16 9.75 23.73
N GLY A 284 -8.91 10.95 23.23
CA GLY A 284 -8.49 12.09 24.05
C GLY A 284 -7.15 11.87 24.75
N ASN A 285 -6.30 10.96 24.25
CA ASN A 285 -4.97 10.65 24.75
C ASN A 285 -3.87 11.34 23.91
N ALA A 286 -2.61 11.00 24.16
CA ALA A 286 -1.48 11.58 23.42
C ALA A 286 -1.47 11.18 21.92
N ALA A 287 -2.17 10.12 21.55
CA ALA A 287 -2.30 9.64 20.17
C ALA A 287 -3.63 10.08 19.50
N ASP A 288 -4.37 11.02 20.11
CA ASP A 288 -5.59 11.58 19.52
C ASP A 288 -5.28 12.39 18.27
N ASN A 289 -5.95 12.08 17.17
CA ASN A 289 -5.72 12.68 15.86
C ASN A 289 -6.73 13.76 15.46
N ASN A 290 -7.78 14.04 16.25
CA ASN A 290 -8.81 14.98 15.85
C ASN A 290 -8.27 16.40 15.58
N GLY A 291 -7.38 16.89 16.45
CA GLY A 291 -6.71 18.18 16.25
C GLY A 291 -5.78 18.20 15.04
N VAL A 292 -5.08 17.09 14.79
CA VAL A 292 -4.19 16.91 13.63
C VAL A 292 -5.00 16.94 12.32
N VAL A 293 -6.10 16.20 12.26
CA VAL A 293 -7.03 16.18 11.11
C VAL A 293 -7.58 17.57 10.81
N THR A 294 -8.10 18.27 11.81
CA THR A 294 -8.61 19.64 11.67
C THR A 294 -7.56 20.56 11.01
N ARG A 295 -6.31 20.44 11.45
CA ARG A 295 -5.23 21.29 10.92
C ARG A 295 -4.84 20.88 9.49
N ILE A 296 -4.73 19.59 9.19
CA ILE A 296 -4.46 19.08 7.83
C ILE A 296 -5.51 19.59 6.85
N LEU A 297 -6.80 19.47 7.17
CA LEU A 297 -7.88 19.90 6.28
C LEU A 297 -7.83 21.42 6.00
N ALA A 298 -7.58 22.23 7.01
CA ALA A 298 -7.44 23.69 6.84
C ALA A 298 -6.24 24.03 5.92
N LEU A 299 -5.11 23.38 6.09
CA LEU A 299 -3.92 23.59 5.26
C LEU A 299 -4.14 23.12 3.82
N ARG A 300 -4.78 21.97 3.61
CA ARG A 300 -5.15 21.46 2.28
C ARG A 300 -6.06 22.41 1.53
N ALA A 301 -7.09 22.94 2.21
CA ALA A 301 -7.98 23.94 1.61
C ALA A 301 -7.22 25.21 1.23
N ARG A 302 -6.34 25.70 2.11
CA ARG A 302 -5.51 26.88 1.83
C ARG A 302 -4.55 26.64 0.67
N ARG A 303 -3.90 25.47 0.62
CA ARG A 303 -3.01 25.06 -0.49
C ARG A 303 -3.76 25.04 -1.82
N ALA A 304 -4.92 24.41 -1.87
CA ALA A 304 -5.73 24.34 -3.09
C ALA A 304 -6.10 25.75 -3.60
N ALA A 305 -6.50 26.66 -2.70
CA ALA A 305 -6.80 28.05 -3.05
C ALA A 305 -5.57 28.80 -3.61
N LEU A 306 -4.38 28.61 -3.03
CA LEU A 306 -3.12 29.18 -3.56
C LEU A 306 -2.82 28.67 -4.97
N LEU A 307 -3.07 27.38 -5.22
CA LEU A 307 -2.86 26.73 -6.53
C LEU A 307 -3.95 27.05 -7.55
N GLY A 308 -4.97 27.85 -7.18
CA GLY A 308 -6.05 28.28 -8.07
C GLY A 308 -7.21 27.29 -8.21
N PHE A 309 -7.32 26.31 -7.31
CA PHE A 309 -8.40 25.33 -7.33
C PHE A 309 -9.49 25.67 -6.31
N PRO A 310 -10.77 25.37 -6.61
CA PRO A 310 -11.88 25.65 -5.70
C PRO A 310 -11.75 24.93 -4.36
N THR A 311 -11.31 23.65 -4.38
CA THR A 311 -11.10 22.83 -3.20
C THR A 311 -9.93 21.83 -3.41
N HIS A 312 -9.50 21.20 -2.32
CA HIS A 312 -8.49 20.15 -2.39
C HIS A 312 -8.91 18.97 -3.29
N ALA A 313 -10.19 18.59 -3.26
CA ALA A 313 -10.71 17.54 -4.13
C ALA A 313 -10.57 17.88 -5.63
N HIS A 314 -10.86 19.11 -6.03
CA HIS A 314 -10.68 19.55 -7.42
C HIS A 314 -9.21 19.49 -7.85
N TRP A 315 -8.29 19.88 -6.96
CA TRP A 315 -6.85 19.77 -7.25
C TRP A 315 -6.40 18.32 -7.39
N ARG A 316 -6.90 17.41 -6.51
CA ARG A 316 -6.50 16.01 -6.54
C ARG A 316 -7.00 15.24 -7.76
N LEU A 317 -8.21 15.55 -8.22
CA LEU A 317 -8.85 14.77 -9.28
C LEU A 317 -8.55 15.28 -10.70
N GLU A 318 -7.91 16.43 -10.87
CA GLU A 318 -7.65 17.00 -12.20
C GLU A 318 -6.92 16.03 -13.15
N ASP A 319 -5.95 15.27 -12.65
CA ASP A 319 -5.14 14.29 -13.41
C ASP A 319 -5.60 12.84 -13.26
N SER A 320 -6.73 12.59 -12.60
CA SER A 320 -7.35 11.28 -12.47
C SER A 320 -8.20 10.91 -13.69
N MET A 321 -8.71 9.67 -13.79
CA MET A 321 -9.71 9.29 -14.80
C MET A 321 -11.06 9.96 -14.54
N ALA A 322 -11.43 10.15 -13.28
CA ALA A 322 -12.67 10.85 -12.92
C ALA A 322 -12.64 12.32 -13.31
N LYS A 323 -11.48 12.97 -13.36
CA LYS A 323 -11.26 14.38 -13.71
C LYS A 323 -11.88 15.39 -12.75
N THR A 324 -13.06 15.11 -12.21
CA THR A 324 -13.78 16.02 -11.30
C THR A 324 -14.40 15.28 -10.13
N PRO A 325 -14.54 15.95 -8.97
CA PRO A 325 -15.19 15.37 -7.80
C PRO A 325 -16.65 14.96 -8.07
N GLU A 326 -17.38 15.71 -8.91
CA GLU A 326 -18.78 15.44 -9.23
C GLU A 326 -18.95 14.09 -9.94
N ARG A 327 -18.03 13.72 -10.85
CA ARG A 327 -18.07 12.39 -11.52
C ARG A 327 -17.81 11.27 -10.52
N ALA A 328 -16.86 11.46 -9.59
CA ALA A 328 -16.57 10.48 -8.55
C ALA A 328 -17.75 10.32 -7.57
N VAL A 329 -18.37 11.43 -7.14
CA VAL A 329 -19.57 11.43 -6.27
C VAL A 329 -20.73 10.74 -6.97
N ALA A 330 -20.99 11.06 -8.23
CA ALA A 330 -22.08 10.46 -9.00
C ALA A 330 -21.96 8.92 -9.07
N LEU A 331 -20.76 8.39 -9.29
CA LEU A 331 -20.51 6.95 -9.25
C LEU A 331 -20.78 6.36 -7.85
N MET A 332 -20.22 6.99 -6.81
CA MET A 332 -20.40 6.53 -5.43
C MET A 332 -21.88 6.51 -5.02
N GLU A 333 -22.62 7.57 -5.31
CA GLU A 333 -24.04 7.68 -4.98
C GLU A 333 -24.93 6.71 -5.78
N ALA A 334 -24.56 6.40 -7.02
CA ALA A 334 -25.27 5.41 -7.83
C ALA A 334 -25.18 4.00 -7.22
N VAL A 335 -24.08 3.68 -6.54
CA VAL A 335 -23.86 2.40 -5.85
C VAL A 335 -24.38 2.43 -4.42
N TRP A 336 -24.35 3.58 -3.74
CA TRP A 336 -24.76 3.74 -2.34
C TRP A 336 -26.19 3.32 -2.06
N LYS A 337 -27.15 3.80 -2.86
CA LYS A 337 -28.59 3.55 -2.63
C LYS A 337 -28.94 2.06 -2.66
N PRO A 338 -28.57 1.29 -3.70
CA PRO A 338 -28.83 -0.15 -3.70
C PRO A 338 -28.05 -0.90 -2.63
N ALA A 339 -26.85 -0.45 -2.25
CA ALA A 339 -26.07 -1.05 -1.18
C ALA A 339 -26.77 -0.91 0.19
N VAL A 340 -27.27 0.29 0.53
CA VAL A 340 -28.03 0.52 1.78
C VAL A 340 -29.31 -0.30 1.81
N ALA A 341 -30.00 -0.45 0.68
CA ALA A 341 -31.19 -1.31 0.61
C ALA A 341 -30.83 -2.77 0.90
N ARG A 342 -29.71 -3.26 0.35
CA ARG A 342 -29.20 -4.62 0.62
C ARG A 342 -28.81 -4.81 2.08
N VAL A 343 -28.17 -3.83 2.74
CA VAL A 343 -27.85 -3.91 4.18
C VAL A 343 -29.09 -4.13 5.03
N ARG A 344 -30.20 -3.47 4.70
CA ARG A 344 -31.47 -3.68 5.45
C ARG A 344 -31.98 -5.11 5.36
N GLU A 345 -31.83 -5.74 4.19
CA GLU A 345 -32.16 -7.16 4.01
C GLU A 345 -31.21 -8.04 4.82
N GLU A 346 -29.90 -7.76 4.77
CA GLU A 346 -28.85 -8.50 5.50
C GLU A 346 -29.06 -8.39 7.02
N VAL A 347 -29.39 -7.20 7.54
CA VAL A 347 -29.69 -6.98 8.97
C VAL A 347 -30.97 -7.72 9.40
N ALA A 348 -32.02 -7.71 8.56
CA ALA A 348 -33.25 -8.44 8.85
C ALA A 348 -33.00 -9.95 8.96
N ASP A 349 -32.15 -10.51 8.10
CA ASP A 349 -31.75 -11.90 8.14
C ASP A 349 -30.99 -12.25 9.45
N MET A 350 -30.06 -11.39 9.86
CA MET A 350 -29.31 -11.55 11.11
C MET A 350 -30.22 -11.41 12.33
N GLN A 351 -31.15 -10.46 12.33
CA GLN A 351 -32.13 -10.29 13.40
C GLN A 351 -33.01 -11.53 13.56
N ALA A 352 -33.46 -12.11 12.43
CA ALA A 352 -34.24 -13.34 12.48
C ALA A 352 -33.50 -14.52 13.10
N VAL A 353 -32.17 -14.62 12.88
CA VAL A 353 -31.33 -15.63 13.55
C VAL A 353 -31.24 -15.34 15.04
N ALA A 354 -30.98 -14.09 15.45
CA ALA A 354 -30.88 -13.69 16.84
C ALA A 354 -32.20 -13.95 17.60
N ASP A 355 -33.33 -13.67 16.98
CA ASP A 355 -34.69 -13.91 17.53
C ASP A 355 -34.96 -15.40 17.70
N ALA A 356 -34.60 -16.22 16.70
CA ALA A 356 -34.76 -17.67 16.74
C ALA A 356 -33.92 -18.34 17.87
N GLU A 357 -32.75 -17.75 18.16
CA GLU A 357 -31.90 -18.19 19.29
C GLU A 357 -32.39 -17.67 20.64
N GLY A 358 -33.40 -16.81 20.69
CA GLY A 358 -33.85 -16.19 21.92
C GLY A 358 -32.86 -15.22 22.53
N ALA A 359 -31.97 -14.63 21.74
CA ALA A 359 -30.91 -13.75 22.20
C ALA A 359 -31.42 -12.44 22.86
N GLY A 360 -32.64 -12.00 22.52
CA GLY A 360 -33.26 -10.81 23.12
C GLY A 360 -32.51 -9.51 22.86
N ILE A 361 -31.85 -9.39 21.70
CA ILE A 361 -31.05 -8.23 21.30
C ILE A 361 -31.59 -7.61 20.01
N THR A 362 -31.25 -6.34 19.80
CA THR A 362 -31.23 -5.72 18.48
C THR A 362 -29.77 -5.79 17.97
N ILE A 363 -29.61 -6.15 16.68
CA ILE A 363 -28.29 -6.23 16.05
C ILE A 363 -27.61 -4.86 16.13
N ALA A 364 -26.41 -4.86 16.70
CA ALA A 364 -25.52 -3.69 16.79
C ALA A 364 -24.26 -3.91 15.94
N ALA A 365 -23.45 -2.88 15.76
CA ALA A 365 -22.25 -2.95 14.93
C ALA A 365 -21.26 -4.05 15.36
N TRP A 366 -21.12 -4.31 16.65
CA TRP A 366 -20.28 -5.39 17.18
C TRP A 366 -20.91 -6.79 17.07
N ASP A 367 -22.18 -6.89 16.68
CA ASP A 367 -22.88 -8.14 16.43
C ASP A 367 -22.88 -8.54 14.95
N TYR A 368 -22.63 -7.57 14.06
CA TYR A 368 -22.81 -7.74 12.62
C TYR A 368 -22.04 -8.95 12.09
N ARG A 369 -20.72 -8.99 12.31
CA ARG A 369 -19.86 -10.08 11.78
C ARG A 369 -20.24 -11.44 12.36
N TYR A 370 -20.59 -11.50 13.63
CA TYR A 370 -21.00 -12.72 14.32
C TYR A 370 -22.31 -13.31 13.74
N TYR A 371 -23.33 -12.48 13.58
CA TYR A 371 -24.59 -12.96 13.02
C TYR A 371 -24.54 -13.11 11.50
N ALA A 372 -23.76 -12.33 10.78
CA ALA A 372 -23.51 -12.55 9.35
C ALA A 372 -22.90 -13.93 9.10
N GLU A 373 -21.94 -14.37 9.95
CA GLU A 373 -21.38 -15.73 9.85
C GLU A 373 -22.42 -16.82 10.10
N LYS A 374 -23.32 -16.63 11.06
CA LYS A 374 -24.43 -17.57 11.30
C LYS A 374 -25.40 -17.64 10.09
N VAL A 375 -25.74 -16.50 9.51
CA VAL A 375 -26.55 -16.46 8.28
C VAL A 375 -25.83 -17.14 7.12
N ARG A 376 -24.51 -16.93 6.97
CA ARG A 376 -23.68 -17.56 5.94
C ARG A 376 -23.72 -19.09 6.07
N ARG A 377 -23.53 -19.61 7.28
CA ARG A 377 -23.63 -21.05 7.57
C ARG A 377 -25.03 -21.59 7.27
N ALA A 378 -26.07 -20.89 7.70
CA ALA A 378 -27.44 -21.35 7.53
C ALA A 378 -27.92 -21.36 6.06
N ARG A 379 -27.54 -20.34 5.25
CA ARG A 379 -28.03 -20.18 3.88
C ARG A 379 -27.18 -20.85 2.83
N TYR A 380 -25.87 -20.81 3.01
CA TYR A 380 -24.91 -21.27 2.00
C TYR A 380 -24.22 -22.55 2.41
N ASP A 381 -24.49 -23.06 3.62
CA ASP A 381 -23.80 -24.22 4.18
C ASP A 381 -22.26 -24.05 4.09
N LEU A 382 -21.80 -22.82 4.30
CA LEU A 382 -20.39 -22.44 4.17
C LEU A 382 -19.88 -21.96 5.54
N ASP A 383 -18.97 -22.75 6.11
CA ASP A 383 -18.27 -22.45 7.35
C ASP A 383 -16.83 -22.01 7.00
N GLU A 384 -16.39 -20.88 7.53
CA GLU A 384 -15.02 -20.41 7.32
C GLU A 384 -14.00 -21.37 7.98
N ALA A 385 -14.37 -21.98 9.09
CA ALA A 385 -13.55 -23.00 9.73
C ALA A 385 -13.39 -24.27 8.86
N GLU A 386 -14.41 -24.62 8.03
CA GLU A 386 -14.32 -25.70 7.05
C GLU A 386 -13.40 -25.31 5.88
N LEU A 387 -13.40 -24.02 5.49
CA LEU A 387 -12.65 -23.51 4.35
C LEU A 387 -11.18 -23.26 4.68
N ALA A 388 -10.86 -22.69 5.85
CA ALA A 388 -9.51 -22.28 6.21
C ALA A 388 -8.43 -23.36 6.02
N PRO A 389 -8.64 -24.67 6.31
CA PRO A 389 -7.63 -25.72 6.08
C PRO A 389 -7.18 -25.87 4.62
N TYR A 390 -7.98 -25.41 3.66
CA TYR A 390 -7.65 -25.44 2.22
C TYR A 390 -6.91 -24.19 1.76
N LEU A 391 -6.96 -23.09 2.52
CA LEU A 391 -6.39 -21.79 2.13
C LEU A 391 -4.99 -21.60 2.73
N GLN A 392 -4.06 -22.48 2.36
CA GLN A 392 -2.68 -22.39 2.80
C GLN A 392 -1.92 -21.32 2.00
N LEU A 393 -1.26 -20.40 2.68
CA LEU A 393 -0.48 -19.31 2.06
C LEU A 393 0.46 -19.77 0.97
N ASP A 394 1.29 -20.80 1.24
CA ASP A 394 2.29 -21.25 0.27
C ASP A 394 1.64 -21.88 -0.97
N ARG A 395 0.52 -22.60 -0.82
CA ARG A 395 -0.21 -23.19 -1.93
C ARG A 395 -0.91 -22.12 -2.79
N LEU A 396 -1.55 -21.14 -2.13
CA LEU A 396 -2.20 -20.04 -2.85
C LEU A 396 -1.19 -19.15 -3.57
N ARG A 397 0.00 -18.95 -2.98
CA ARG A 397 1.12 -18.30 -3.68
C ARG A 397 1.49 -19.08 -4.97
N ASP A 398 1.62 -20.40 -4.89
CA ASP A 398 1.89 -21.20 -6.08
C ASP A 398 0.73 -21.11 -7.10
N GLY A 399 -0.50 -20.92 -6.62
CA GLY A 399 -1.67 -20.62 -7.45
C GLY A 399 -1.54 -19.28 -8.18
N MET A 400 -1.06 -18.23 -7.52
CA MET A 400 -0.75 -16.94 -8.18
C MET A 400 0.31 -17.11 -9.26
N PHE A 401 1.38 -17.87 -8.99
CA PHE A 401 2.42 -18.14 -9.97
C PHE A 401 1.89 -18.89 -11.18
N PHE A 402 1.02 -19.88 -10.96
CA PHE A 402 0.31 -20.57 -12.04
C PHE A 402 -0.51 -19.61 -12.91
N VAL A 403 -1.24 -18.66 -12.30
CA VAL A 403 -2.00 -17.65 -13.04
C VAL A 403 -1.07 -16.77 -13.87
N ALA A 404 0.01 -16.26 -13.28
CA ALA A 404 0.98 -15.42 -13.98
C ALA A 404 1.70 -16.15 -15.13
N GLU A 405 2.06 -17.44 -14.93
CA GLU A 405 2.65 -18.27 -16.00
C GLU A 405 1.66 -18.46 -17.14
N ARG A 406 0.42 -18.83 -16.83
CA ARG A 406 -0.59 -19.14 -17.83
C ARG A 406 -1.06 -17.95 -18.65
N LEU A 407 -1.21 -16.77 -18.00
CA LEU A 407 -1.66 -15.55 -18.68
C LEU A 407 -0.52 -14.81 -19.38
N PHE A 408 0.66 -14.78 -18.76
CA PHE A 408 1.73 -13.87 -19.16
C PHE A 408 3.07 -14.54 -19.42
N GLY A 409 3.18 -15.87 -19.22
CA GLY A 409 4.41 -16.63 -19.40
C GLY A 409 5.49 -16.34 -18.36
N LEU A 410 5.12 -15.83 -17.18
CA LEU A 410 6.06 -15.49 -16.10
C LEU A 410 6.25 -16.67 -15.16
N ARG A 411 7.52 -17.03 -14.87
CA ARG A 411 7.92 -18.10 -13.95
C ARG A 411 8.62 -17.53 -12.74
N PHE A 412 8.35 -18.10 -11.57
CA PHE A 412 8.87 -17.66 -10.28
C PHE A 412 9.78 -18.75 -9.70
N GLU A 413 11.05 -18.44 -9.57
CA GLU A 413 12.08 -19.34 -9.05
C GLU A 413 12.58 -18.83 -7.70
N PRO A 414 12.43 -19.59 -6.60
CA PRO A 414 12.85 -19.12 -5.29
C PRO A 414 14.38 -18.93 -5.25
N LEU A 415 14.82 -17.82 -4.65
CA LEU A 415 16.22 -17.61 -4.32
C LEU A 415 16.55 -18.23 -2.96
N GLY A 416 17.77 -18.76 -2.84
CA GLY A 416 18.28 -19.30 -1.60
C GLY A 416 18.49 -18.23 -0.52
N VAL A 417 18.44 -18.65 0.74
CA VAL A 417 18.72 -17.75 1.87
C VAL A 417 20.13 -17.19 1.73
N GLY A 418 20.26 -15.86 1.73
CA GLY A 418 21.53 -15.15 1.62
C GLY A 418 21.99 -14.87 0.19
N GLU A 419 21.28 -15.30 -0.85
CA GLU A 419 21.59 -14.91 -2.24
C GLU A 419 21.35 -13.41 -2.49
N VAL A 420 20.34 -12.86 -1.83
CA VAL A 420 20.06 -11.41 -1.79
C VAL A 420 19.74 -10.99 -0.36
N PRO A 421 20.12 -9.76 0.06
CA PRO A 421 19.77 -9.23 1.37
C PRO A 421 18.28 -9.07 1.56
N VAL A 422 17.79 -9.35 2.76
CA VAL A 422 16.41 -9.11 3.20
C VAL A 422 16.39 -8.35 4.52
N PHE A 423 15.37 -7.53 4.73
CA PHE A 423 15.24 -6.71 5.94
C PHE A 423 14.67 -7.47 7.15
N HIS A 424 14.06 -8.65 6.94
CA HIS A 424 13.48 -9.48 8.00
C HIS A 424 13.56 -10.97 7.62
N PRO A 425 13.74 -11.90 8.59
CA PRO A 425 13.86 -13.34 8.33
C PRO A 425 12.64 -13.99 7.67
N ASP A 426 11.47 -13.37 7.78
CA ASP A 426 10.23 -13.87 7.16
C ASP A 426 10.12 -13.52 5.67
N VAL A 427 10.93 -12.59 5.20
CA VAL A 427 10.91 -12.17 3.78
C VAL A 427 11.51 -13.27 2.91
N ARG A 428 10.82 -13.57 1.82
CA ARG A 428 11.24 -14.50 0.78
C ARG A 428 11.42 -13.76 -0.53
N VAL A 429 12.29 -14.24 -1.40
CA VAL A 429 12.57 -13.60 -2.69
C VAL A 429 12.54 -14.63 -3.81
N TRP A 430 11.96 -14.25 -4.95
CA TRP A 430 11.92 -15.03 -6.17
C TRP A 430 12.52 -14.25 -7.33
N ARG A 431 13.30 -14.95 -8.13
CA ARG A 431 13.63 -14.52 -9.48
C ARG A 431 12.41 -14.73 -10.38
N VAL A 432 12.05 -13.70 -11.12
CA VAL A 432 10.98 -13.79 -12.12
C VAL A 432 11.61 -13.87 -13.49
N ALA A 433 11.22 -14.90 -14.26
CA ALA A 433 11.71 -15.15 -15.60
C ALA A 433 10.55 -15.19 -16.60
N ASP A 434 10.81 -14.84 -17.85
CA ASP A 434 9.87 -15.01 -18.95
C ASP A 434 9.87 -16.46 -19.46
N ALA A 435 9.03 -16.74 -20.47
CA ALA A 435 8.93 -18.05 -21.10
C ALA A 435 10.24 -18.53 -21.75
N GLY A 436 11.14 -17.62 -22.13
CA GLY A 436 12.48 -17.88 -22.66
C GLY A 436 13.53 -18.14 -21.58
N GLY A 437 13.20 -17.96 -20.30
CA GLY A 437 14.11 -18.07 -19.17
C GLY A 437 14.92 -16.80 -18.87
N GLU A 438 14.70 -15.72 -19.63
CA GLU A 438 15.33 -14.43 -19.34
C GLU A 438 14.76 -13.80 -18.07
N THR A 439 15.64 -13.23 -17.23
CA THR A 439 15.21 -12.56 -16.00
C THR A 439 14.42 -11.30 -16.33
N VAL A 440 13.19 -11.23 -15.79
CA VAL A 440 12.28 -10.08 -15.87
C VAL A 440 12.49 -9.15 -14.68
N GLY A 441 12.65 -9.70 -13.47
CA GLY A 441 12.82 -8.91 -12.24
C GLY A 441 12.92 -9.78 -11.01
N LEU A 442 12.79 -9.17 -9.82
CA LEU A 442 12.67 -9.87 -8.55
C LEU A 442 11.35 -9.52 -7.86
N TRP A 443 10.79 -10.53 -7.18
CA TRP A 443 9.63 -10.36 -6.32
C TRP A 443 10.01 -10.71 -4.88
N TYR A 444 9.89 -9.73 -3.98
CA TYR A 444 10.05 -9.88 -2.54
C TYR A 444 8.67 -10.07 -1.92
N PHE A 445 8.58 -10.94 -0.91
CA PHE A 445 7.33 -11.21 -0.22
C PHE A 445 7.50 -11.19 1.29
N ASP A 446 6.78 -10.27 1.94
CA ASP A 446 6.73 -10.09 3.39
C ASP A 446 5.30 -10.35 3.91
N PRO A 447 4.95 -11.60 4.25
CA PRO A 447 3.56 -12.00 4.47
C PRO A 447 3.00 -11.64 5.85
N PHE A 448 3.82 -11.54 6.91
CA PHE A 448 3.31 -11.60 8.26
C PHE A 448 3.28 -10.26 8.99
N ALA A 449 2.26 -10.10 9.86
CA ALA A 449 2.18 -9.01 10.82
C ALA A 449 3.28 -9.11 11.88
N ARG A 450 3.75 -7.95 12.34
CA ARG A 450 4.68 -7.81 13.47
C ARG A 450 4.64 -6.40 14.05
N THR A 451 5.16 -6.23 15.26
CA THR A 451 5.32 -4.92 15.87
C THR A 451 6.17 -4.02 14.99
N GLY A 452 5.79 -2.76 14.83
CA GLY A 452 6.48 -1.79 13.98
C GLY A 452 6.19 -1.91 12.48
N LYS A 453 5.33 -2.85 12.05
CA LYS A 453 4.85 -2.93 10.68
C LYS A 453 3.47 -2.28 10.57
N ARG A 454 3.29 -1.40 9.58
CA ARG A 454 1.97 -0.78 9.29
C ARG A 454 0.93 -1.84 8.99
N SER A 455 -0.30 -1.60 9.44
CA SER A 455 -1.44 -2.46 9.10
C SER A 455 -1.86 -2.31 7.62
N GLY A 456 -2.67 -3.26 7.15
CA GLY A 456 -3.08 -3.34 5.75
C GLY A 456 -2.13 -4.18 4.91
N ALA A 457 -2.24 -4.05 3.59
CA ALA A 457 -1.34 -4.67 2.63
C ALA A 457 -0.93 -3.63 1.59
N TRP A 458 0.24 -3.81 0.97
CA TRP A 458 0.73 -2.89 -0.05
C TRP A 458 1.83 -3.50 -0.91
N MET A 459 1.92 -3.04 -2.15
CA MET A 459 3.08 -3.24 -3.02
C MET A 459 4.08 -2.10 -2.84
N SER A 460 5.39 -2.40 -2.92
CA SER A 460 6.45 -1.41 -3.06
C SER A 460 7.30 -1.69 -4.29
N ASP A 461 7.61 -0.62 -5.00
CA ASP A 461 8.52 -0.63 -6.13
C ASP A 461 9.93 -0.23 -5.63
N TYR A 462 10.78 -1.22 -5.35
CA TYR A 462 12.15 -0.94 -4.88
C TYR A 462 13.02 -0.36 -5.98
N ARG A 463 12.79 -0.80 -7.22
CA ARG A 463 13.43 -0.27 -8.40
C ARG A 463 12.46 -0.46 -9.59
N PRO A 464 12.03 0.64 -10.25
CA PRO A 464 11.19 0.56 -11.43
C PRO A 464 11.95 -0.05 -12.62
N GLN A 465 11.21 -0.62 -13.55
CA GLN A 465 11.76 -0.99 -14.85
C GLN A 465 12.03 0.27 -15.67
N GLU A 466 13.16 0.33 -16.34
CA GLU A 466 13.50 1.41 -17.30
C GLU A 466 14.49 0.95 -18.38
N ARG A 467 14.64 1.80 -19.41
CA ARG A 467 15.66 1.63 -20.47
C ARG A 467 16.37 2.95 -20.82
N LEU A 468 16.34 3.95 -19.94
CA LEU A 468 16.92 5.29 -20.20
C LEU A 468 18.42 5.22 -20.49
N ASP A 469 19.17 4.48 -19.68
CA ASP A 469 20.62 4.28 -19.81
C ASP A 469 20.99 2.79 -19.99
N GLY A 470 20.07 2.01 -20.52
CA GLY A 470 20.17 0.56 -20.64
C GLY A 470 19.06 -0.15 -19.85
N ARG A 471 18.95 -1.47 -20.04
CA ARG A 471 17.89 -2.26 -19.39
C ARG A 471 18.10 -2.35 -17.87
N VAL A 472 17.13 -1.87 -17.12
CA VAL A 472 17.06 -1.97 -15.65
C VAL A 472 15.91 -2.90 -15.27
N LEU A 473 16.22 -3.92 -14.45
CA LEU A 473 15.24 -4.89 -13.98
C LEU A 473 14.42 -4.32 -12.82
N PRO A 474 13.09 -4.49 -12.80
CA PRO A 474 12.26 -4.12 -11.68
C PRO A 474 12.52 -5.01 -10.47
N LEU A 475 12.51 -4.40 -9.29
CA LEU A 475 12.50 -5.08 -8.00
C LEU A 475 11.23 -4.65 -7.27
N VAL A 476 10.30 -5.57 -7.05
CA VAL A 476 9.01 -5.27 -6.45
C VAL A 476 8.79 -6.10 -5.20
N SER A 477 7.98 -5.59 -4.27
CA SER A 477 7.59 -6.36 -3.09
C SER A 477 6.09 -6.33 -2.85
N ASN A 478 5.57 -7.43 -2.28
CA ASN A 478 4.26 -7.43 -1.65
C ASN A 478 4.42 -7.60 -0.14
N ASN A 479 3.69 -6.79 0.60
CA ASN A 479 3.70 -6.75 2.05
C ASN A 479 2.28 -6.97 2.55
N CYS A 480 2.09 -8.00 3.39
CA CYS A 480 0.81 -8.35 4.00
C CYS A 480 0.92 -8.35 5.53
N ASN A 481 -0.19 -8.54 6.20
CA ASN A 481 -0.26 -8.63 7.65
C ASN A 481 -1.03 -9.87 8.11
N PHE A 482 -0.74 -11.03 7.48
CA PHE A 482 -1.33 -12.31 7.87
C PHE A 482 -0.84 -12.73 9.24
N VAL A 483 -1.65 -13.55 9.92
CA VAL A 483 -1.25 -14.12 11.20
C VAL A 483 -0.11 -15.13 10.98
N LYS A 484 1.01 -14.92 11.67
CA LYS A 484 2.13 -15.85 11.60
C LYS A 484 1.79 -17.14 12.35
N PRO A 485 1.92 -18.33 11.71
CA PRO A 485 1.66 -19.60 12.36
C PRO A 485 2.76 -19.95 13.36
N ALA A 486 2.48 -20.90 14.24
CA ALA A 486 3.51 -21.51 15.08
C ALA A 486 4.56 -22.22 14.20
N THR A 487 5.78 -22.37 14.73
CA THR A 487 6.88 -23.00 13.99
C THR A 487 6.50 -24.41 13.54
N GLY A 488 6.56 -24.67 12.25
CA GLY A 488 6.24 -25.95 11.64
C GLY A 488 4.76 -26.15 11.25
N GLU A 489 3.91 -25.15 11.53
CA GLU A 489 2.52 -25.17 11.09
C GLU A 489 2.33 -24.37 9.80
N PRO A 490 1.36 -24.74 8.92
CA PRO A 490 1.03 -23.95 7.74
C PRO A 490 0.34 -22.65 8.13
N ALA A 491 0.62 -21.57 7.40
CA ALA A 491 -0.16 -20.34 7.50
C ALA A 491 -1.50 -20.55 6.77
N LEU A 492 -2.59 -20.54 7.53
CA LEU A 492 -3.94 -20.65 7.00
C LEU A 492 -4.55 -19.25 6.88
N LEU A 493 -5.12 -18.96 5.74
CA LEU A 493 -5.70 -17.66 5.41
C LEU A 493 -7.23 -17.70 5.53
N SER A 494 -7.83 -16.57 5.83
CA SER A 494 -9.24 -16.33 5.55
C SER A 494 -9.45 -16.16 4.03
N TRP A 495 -10.70 -16.19 3.56
CA TRP A 495 -10.99 -15.87 2.16
C TRP A 495 -10.59 -14.43 1.80
N ASP A 496 -10.80 -13.49 2.71
CA ASP A 496 -10.39 -12.08 2.54
C ASP A 496 -8.87 -11.93 2.47
N ASP A 497 -8.10 -12.66 3.30
CA ASP A 497 -6.63 -12.69 3.22
C ASP A 497 -6.14 -13.29 1.89
N ALA A 498 -6.78 -14.36 1.42
CA ALA A 498 -6.48 -14.97 0.13
C ALA A 498 -6.78 -14.01 -1.03
N THR A 499 -7.87 -13.26 -0.96
CA THR A 499 -8.20 -12.21 -1.93
C THR A 499 -7.15 -11.09 -1.90
N THR A 500 -6.76 -10.62 -0.71
CA THR A 500 -5.70 -9.62 -0.52
C THR A 500 -4.36 -10.09 -1.12
N LEU A 501 -4.02 -11.37 -0.94
CA LEU A 501 -2.80 -11.95 -1.51
C LEU A 501 -2.78 -11.83 -3.04
N PHE A 502 -3.89 -12.16 -3.72
CA PHE A 502 -4.03 -12.02 -5.17
C PHE A 502 -4.04 -10.56 -5.60
N HIS A 503 -4.70 -9.68 -4.84
CA HIS A 503 -4.72 -8.25 -5.06
C HIS A 503 -3.31 -7.65 -5.12
N GLU A 504 -2.52 -7.84 -4.07
CA GLU A 504 -1.16 -7.31 -3.99
C GLU A 504 -0.26 -7.87 -5.10
N PHE A 505 -0.47 -9.12 -5.47
CA PHE A 505 0.26 -9.72 -6.58
C PHE A 505 -0.11 -9.10 -7.94
N GLY A 506 -1.33 -8.61 -8.11
CA GLY A 506 -1.73 -7.84 -9.30
C GLY A 506 -0.93 -6.54 -9.45
N HIS A 507 -0.70 -5.82 -8.36
CA HIS A 507 0.21 -4.68 -8.35
C HIS A 507 1.66 -5.09 -8.67
N ALA A 508 2.15 -6.20 -8.11
CA ALA A 508 3.48 -6.71 -8.43
C ALA A 508 3.62 -7.04 -9.93
N LEU A 509 2.61 -7.67 -10.53
CA LEU A 509 2.58 -7.93 -11.98
C LEU A 509 2.58 -6.64 -12.80
N HIS A 510 1.91 -5.59 -12.33
CA HIS A 510 1.95 -4.27 -12.99
C HIS A 510 3.37 -3.70 -13.01
N GLY A 511 4.13 -3.82 -11.92
CA GLY A 511 5.55 -3.44 -11.88
C GLY A 511 6.46 -4.35 -12.72
N LEU A 512 6.29 -5.69 -12.59
CA LEU A 512 7.10 -6.69 -13.28
C LEU A 512 6.90 -6.71 -14.81
N CYS A 513 5.68 -6.45 -15.27
CA CYS A 513 5.35 -6.43 -16.70
C CYS A 513 5.63 -5.10 -17.36
N SER A 514 6.02 -4.06 -16.63
CA SER A 514 6.33 -2.74 -17.17
C SER A 514 7.36 -2.82 -18.30
N ASP A 515 7.14 -2.07 -19.38
CA ASP A 515 8.03 -2.06 -20.54
C ASP A 515 8.13 -0.64 -21.15
N VAL A 516 8.75 0.26 -20.39
CA VAL A 516 8.87 1.68 -20.71
C VAL A 516 10.34 2.09 -20.81
N ALA A 517 10.61 3.23 -21.47
CA ALA A 517 11.96 3.77 -21.55
C ALA A 517 12.35 4.60 -20.31
N HIS A 518 11.38 5.24 -19.65
CA HIS A 518 11.63 6.22 -18.60
C HIS A 518 11.00 5.80 -17.26
N PRO A 519 11.74 5.86 -16.14
CA PRO A 519 11.28 5.35 -14.86
C PRO A 519 10.04 6.05 -14.31
N SER A 520 9.86 7.35 -14.59
CA SER A 520 8.67 8.11 -14.15
C SER A 520 7.35 7.64 -14.78
N LEU A 521 7.40 6.79 -15.82
CA LEU A 521 6.23 6.24 -16.50
C LEU A 521 5.99 4.76 -16.16
N ALA A 522 6.84 4.13 -15.32
CA ALA A 522 6.86 2.69 -15.12
C ALA A 522 5.74 2.18 -14.21
N GLY A 523 5.20 1.01 -14.54
CA GLY A 523 4.36 0.19 -13.68
C GLY A 523 3.22 0.95 -13.01
N THR A 524 3.22 0.95 -11.69
CA THR A 524 2.16 1.56 -10.86
C THR A 524 2.16 3.09 -10.81
N ARG A 525 3.04 3.77 -11.56
CA ARG A 525 3.11 5.25 -11.65
C ARG A 525 2.06 5.83 -12.59
N VAL A 526 0.83 5.43 -12.42
CA VAL A 526 -0.35 5.80 -13.22
C VAL A 526 -1.35 6.61 -12.37
N ALA A 527 -2.45 7.06 -12.99
CA ALA A 527 -3.53 7.74 -12.27
C ALA A 527 -4.05 6.88 -11.11
N ARG A 528 -4.37 7.51 -9.97
CA ARG A 528 -4.75 6.82 -8.73
C ARG A 528 -5.99 5.93 -8.91
N ASP A 529 -6.98 6.38 -9.63
CA ASP A 529 -8.21 5.65 -9.91
C ASP A 529 -8.10 4.62 -11.06
N TYR A 530 -6.87 4.42 -11.56
CA TYR A 530 -6.53 3.35 -12.51
C TYR A 530 -5.60 2.29 -11.91
N VAL A 531 -4.80 2.66 -10.92
CA VAL A 531 -3.75 1.79 -10.37
C VAL A 531 -4.28 0.49 -9.77
N GLU A 532 -5.53 0.50 -9.27
CA GLU A 532 -6.20 -0.67 -8.68
C GLU A 532 -6.81 -1.63 -9.73
N LEU A 533 -6.82 -1.28 -11.02
CA LEU A 533 -7.36 -2.17 -12.05
C LEU A 533 -6.62 -3.51 -12.16
N PRO A 534 -5.28 -3.57 -12.22
CA PRO A 534 -4.56 -4.84 -12.27
C PRO A 534 -4.74 -5.69 -11.00
N SER A 535 -4.72 -5.05 -9.83
CA SER A 535 -4.84 -5.73 -8.54
C SER A 535 -6.22 -6.35 -8.34
N GLN A 536 -7.29 -5.58 -8.49
CA GLN A 536 -8.66 -6.06 -8.34
C GLN A 536 -9.05 -7.04 -9.45
N LEU A 537 -8.48 -6.92 -10.64
CA LEU A 537 -8.74 -7.88 -11.71
C LEU A 537 -8.15 -9.26 -11.38
N LEU A 538 -6.97 -9.30 -10.77
CA LEU A 538 -6.32 -10.57 -10.43
C LEU A 538 -7.06 -11.34 -9.33
N GLU A 539 -7.78 -10.67 -8.44
CA GLU A 539 -8.64 -11.30 -7.41
C GLU A 539 -9.62 -12.32 -8.01
N HIS A 540 -10.11 -12.09 -9.22
CA HIS A 540 -11.08 -12.97 -9.89
C HIS A 540 -10.53 -14.37 -10.17
N TRP A 541 -9.20 -14.52 -10.38
CA TRP A 541 -8.61 -15.83 -10.64
C TRP A 541 -8.58 -16.74 -9.42
N LEU A 542 -8.59 -16.19 -8.20
CA LEU A 542 -8.66 -16.98 -6.96
C LEU A 542 -9.87 -17.92 -6.97
N SER A 543 -11.04 -17.44 -7.42
CA SER A 543 -12.29 -18.23 -7.43
C SER A 543 -12.49 -19.09 -8.67
N THR A 544 -11.51 -19.16 -9.59
CA THR A 544 -11.59 -20.06 -10.75
C THR A 544 -11.44 -21.53 -10.34
N PRO A 545 -12.15 -22.45 -11.02
CA PRO A 545 -12.02 -23.89 -10.71
C PRO A 545 -10.58 -24.37 -10.75
N GLU A 546 -9.85 -23.94 -11.77
CA GLU A 546 -8.48 -24.40 -12.01
C GLU A 546 -7.51 -24.01 -10.90
N VAL A 547 -7.72 -22.86 -10.27
CA VAL A 547 -6.92 -22.43 -9.12
C VAL A 547 -7.35 -23.15 -7.86
N LEU A 548 -8.66 -23.20 -7.56
CA LEU A 548 -9.15 -23.83 -6.35
C LEU A 548 -8.89 -25.35 -6.32
N GLU A 549 -9.15 -26.06 -7.40
CA GLU A 549 -8.93 -27.52 -7.46
C GLU A 549 -7.46 -27.91 -7.32
N ARG A 550 -6.53 -27.06 -7.76
CA ARG A 550 -5.10 -27.37 -7.77
C ARG A 550 -4.37 -26.90 -6.53
N PHE A 551 -4.76 -25.74 -5.97
CA PHE A 551 -3.99 -25.04 -4.95
C PHE A 551 -4.73 -24.89 -3.63
N ALA A 552 -6.06 -24.96 -3.60
CA ALA A 552 -6.82 -25.06 -2.38
C ALA A 552 -6.84 -26.53 -1.91
N VAL A 553 -5.76 -26.96 -1.25
CA VAL A 553 -5.59 -28.34 -0.76
C VAL A 553 -5.53 -28.35 0.78
N HIS A 554 -6.22 -29.34 1.36
CA HIS A 554 -6.32 -29.46 2.82
C HIS A 554 -4.95 -29.66 3.47
N CYS A 555 -4.63 -28.89 4.48
CA CYS A 555 -3.31 -28.83 5.10
C CYS A 555 -2.83 -30.15 5.72
N GLU A 556 -3.73 -30.98 6.25
CA GLU A 556 -3.38 -32.27 6.84
C GLU A 556 -3.49 -33.43 5.87
N THR A 557 -4.54 -33.45 5.04
CA THR A 557 -4.84 -34.62 4.20
C THR A 557 -4.27 -34.52 2.80
N GLY A 558 -3.86 -33.30 2.35
CA GLY A 558 -3.40 -33.03 0.98
C GLY A 558 -4.49 -33.19 -0.09
N ARG A 559 -5.75 -33.37 0.29
CA ARG A 559 -6.85 -33.54 -0.65
C ARG A 559 -7.28 -32.18 -1.21
N PRO A 560 -7.59 -32.09 -2.51
CA PRO A 560 -8.15 -30.89 -3.09
C PRO A 560 -9.45 -30.50 -2.42
N ILE A 561 -9.78 -29.21 -2.48
CA ILE A 561 -11.06 -28.69 -2.04
C ILE A 561 -12.22 -29.42 -2.74
N PRO A 562 -13.25 -29.90 -2.04
CA PRO A 562 -14.38 -30.57 -2.67
C PRO A 562 -15.12 -29.65 -3.66
N ALA A 563 -15.50 -30.18 -4.82
CA ALA A 563 -16.23 -29.42 -5.84
C ALA A 563 -17.55 -28.81 -5.28
N GLU A 564 -18.17 -29.51 -4.32
CA GLU A 564 -19.37 -28.98 -3.63
C GLU A 564 -19.04 -27.76 -2.77
N LEU A 565 -17.88 -27.73 -2.07
CA LEU A 565 -17.44 -26.57 -1.31
C LEU A 565 -17.14 -25.39 -2.25
N VAL A 566 -16.50 -25.64 -3.41
CA VAL A 566 -16.30 -24.62 -4.46
C VAL A 566 -17.64 -24.06 -4.96
N ALA A 567 -18.63 -24.93 -5.16
CA ALA A 567 -19.99 -24.49 -5.57
C ALA A 567 -20.67 -23.65 -4.47
N ARG A 568 -20.45 -23.98 -3.18
CA ARG A 568 -20.93 -23.19 -2.03
C ARG A 568 -20.28 -21.82 -1.98
N ILE A 569 -18.94 -21.71 -2.17
CA ILE A 569 -18.19 -20.45 -2.25
C ILE A 569 -18.80 -19.55 -3.33
N ARG A 570 -18.99 -20.09 -4.55
CA ARG A 570 -19.58 -19.32 -5.66
C ARG A 570 -20.99 -18.83 -5.39
N ARG A 571 -21.84 -19.65 -4.75
CA ARG A 571 -23.17 -19.22 -4.35
C ARG A 571 -23.14 -18.10 -3.31
N ALA A 572 -22.07 -18.04 -2.49
CA ALA A 572 -21.87 -17.03 -1.47
C ALA A 572 -21.19 -15.75 -1.99
N ASP A 573 -20.76 -15.66 -3.25
CA ASP A 573 -20.05 -14.50 -3.80
C ASP A 573 -20.80 -13.17 -3.60
N ALA A 574 -22.13 -13.19 -3.72
CA ALA A 574 -22.97 -12.02 -3.50
C ALA A 574 -23.39 -11.84 -2.02
N PHE A 575 -22.94 -12.72 -1.11
CA PHE A 575 -23.25 -12.62 0.31
C PHE A 575 -22.56 -11.40 0.93
N ASN A 576 -23.30 -10.69 1.77
CA ASN A 576 -22.82 -9.56 2.54
C ASN A 576 -22.25 -8.39 1.69
N GLN A 577 -22.68 -8.30 0.43
CA GLN A 577 -22.22 -7.22 -0.47
C GLN A 577 -22.79 -5.86 -0.08
N GLY A 578 -23.93 -5.81 0.58
CA GLY A 578 -24.46 -4.57 1.18
C GLY A 578 -23.47 -4.02 2.22
N PHE A 579 -23.09 -4.84 3.19
CA PHE A 579 -22.14 -4.47 4.23
C PHE A 579 -20.81 -4.00 3.64
N ARG A 580 -20.15 -4.83 2.82
CA ARG A 580 -18.84 -4.52 2.24
C ARG A 580 -18.85 -3.20 1.46
N THR A 581 -19.93 -2.95 0.74
CA THR A 581 -20.08 -1.73 -0.06
C THR A 581 -20.34 -0.51 0.82
N VAL A 582 -21.22 -0.61 1.82
CA VAL A 582 -21.54 0.53 2.70
C VAL A 582 -20.39 0.86 3.64
N GLU A 583 -19.73 -0.14 4.22
CA GLU A 583 -18.52 0.06 5.04
C GLU A 583 -17.45 0.86 4.28
N PHE A 584 -17.16 0.47 3.04
CA PHE A 584 -16.20 1.13 2.17
C PHE A 584 -16.67 2.52 1.71
N LEU A 585 -17.89 2.61 1.13
CA LEU A 585 -18.40 3.87 0.58
C LEU A 585 -18.66 4.93 1.66
N GLY A 586 -18.97 4.52 2.90
CA GLY A 586 -19.02 5.44 4.04
C GLY A 586 -17.72 6.22 4.17
N SER A 587 -16.57 5.53 4.15
CA SER A 587 -15.25 6.16 4.19
C SER A 587 -14.97 7.01 2.95
N ALA A 588 -15.30 6.53 1.75
CA ALA A 588 -15.02 7.23 0.50
C ALA A 588 -15.85 8.52 0.34
N LEU A 589 -17.12 8.49 0.76
CA LEU A 589 -17.99 9.66 0.73
C LEU A 589 -17.61 10.69 1.80
N VAL A 590 -17.19 10.25 2.99
CA VAL A 590 -16.66 11.14 4.03
C VAL A 590 -15.36 11.79 3.56
N ASP A 591 -14.41 11.01 3.01
CA ASP A 591 -13.17 11.54 2.41
C ASP A 591 -13.47 12.65 1.39
N MET A 592 -14.31 12.35 0.41
CA MET A 592 -14.65 13.31 -0.64
C MET A 592 -15.29 14.58 -0.07
N ARG A 593 -16.24 14.45 0.86
CA ARG A 593 -16.93 15.60 1.45
C ARG A 593 -16.04 16.44 2.36
N LEU A 594 -15.11 15.84 3.11
CA LEU A 594 -14.09 16.55 3.89
C LEU A 594 -13.24 17.44 2.98
N HIS A 595 -12.86 16.94 1.81
CA HIS A 595 -11.98 17.65 0.87
C HIS A 595 -12.72 18.57 -0.12
N LEU A 596 -14.04 18.51 -0.17
CA LEU A 596 -14.91 19.49 -0.82
C LEU A 596 -15.30 20.64 0.13
N ALA A 597 -15.15 20.44 1.43
CA ALA A 597 -15.53 21.40 2.45
C ALA A 597 -14.61 22.60 2.48
N GLY A 598 -14.49 23.62 2.07
CA GLY A 598 -13.58 24.77 2.07
C GLY A 598 -12.71 24.94 3.33
N ALA A 599 -12.23 26.16 3.58
CA ALA A 599 -11.23 26.45 4.59
C ALA A 599 -11.79 26.64 6.02
N ALA A 600 -13.09 26.52 6.26
CA ALA A 600 -13.66 26.63 7.60
C ALA A 600 -13.15 25.49 8.49
N PRO A 601 -12.83 25.74 9.76
CA PRO A 601 -12.41 24.69 10.68
C PRO A 601 -13.48 23.58 10.77
N ILE A 602 -13.04 22.34 10.61
CA ILE A 602 -13.88 21.14 10.68
C ILE A 602 -13.61 20.46 12.02
N ASP A 603 -14.66 20.14 12.75
CA ASP A 603 -14.65 19.17 13.83
C ASP A 603 -14.83 17.78 13.18
N PRO A 604 -13.82 16.91 13.20
CA PRO A 604 -13.84 15.66 12.44
C PRO A 604 -14.96 14.70 12.87
N GLU A 605 -15.18 14.53 14.17
CA GLU A 605 -16.20 13.64 14.71
C GLU A 605 -17.62 14.11 14.33
N ARG A 606 -17.88 15.39 14.53
CA ARG A 606 -19.17 15.99 14.18
C ARG A 606 -19.42 15.91 12.66
N PHE A 607 -18.42 16.22 11.85
CA PHE A 607 -18.55 16.20 10.40
C PHE A 607 -18.81 14.79 9.87
N GLU A 608 -18.06 13.80 10.37
CA GLU A 608 -18.27 12.39 10.05
C GLU A 608 -19.70 11.96 10.38
N ARG A 609 -20.13 12.17 11.62
CA ARG A 609 -21.47 11.82 12.07
C ARG A 609 -22.57 12.47 11.20
N GLN A 610 -22.53 13.78 11.00
CA GLN A 610 -23.53 14.51 10.21
C GLN A 610 -23.56 14.06 8.75
N THR A 611 -22.38 13.74 8.19
CA THR A 611 -22.25 13.22 6.83
C THR A 611 -22.93 11.88 6.70
N LEU A 612 -22.65 10.94 7.60
CA LEU A 612 -23.21 9.60 7.59
C LEU A 612 -24.71 9.59 7.87
N GLU A 613 -25.18 10.44 8.80
CA GLU A 613 -26.61 10.65 9.04
C GLU A 613 -27.34 11.19 7.79
N THR A 614 -26.76 12.16 7.09
CA THR A 614 -27.32 12.71 5.84
C THR A 614 -27.38 11.67 4.73
N LEU A 615 -26.41 10.76 4.68
CA LEU A 615 -26.38 9.64 3.73
C LEU A 615 -27.36 8.52 4.10
N GLY A 616 -27.94 8.55 5.31
CA GLY A 616 -28.81 7.49 5.83
C GLY A 616 -28.05 6.18 6.06
N MET A 617 -26.82 6.28 6.54
CA MET A 617 -25.99 5.09 6.85
C MET A 617 -26.68 4.23 7.91
N PRO A 618 -26.77 2.89 7.72
CA PRO A 618 -27.30 1.98 8.73
C PRO A 618 -26.48 2.02 10.03
N VAL A 619 -27.14 2.05 11.18
CA VAL A 619 -26.50 2.14 12.50
C VAL A 619 -25.71 0.89 12.89
N GLU A 620 -26.00 -0.22 12.23
CA GLU A 620 -25.33 -1.51 12.42
C GLU A 620 -23.96 -1.58 11.72
N ILE A 621 -23.60 -0.54 10.96
CA ILE A 621 -22.32 -0.51 10.24
C ILE A 621 -21.53 0.74 10.66
N VAL A 622 -20.24 0.56 10.88
CA VAL A 622 -19.26 1.63 10.99
C VAL A 622 -18.49 1.69 9.67
N MET A 623 -18.17 2.90 9.22
CA MET A 623 -17.33 3.06 8.03
C MET A 623 -15.96 2.38 8.23
N ARG A 624 -15.39 1.84 7.17
CA ARG A 624 -14.17 1.02 7.19
C ARG A 624 -12.99 1.69 7.90
N HIS A 625 -12.83 2.97 7.69
CA HIS A 625 -11.85 3.82 8.33
C HIS A 625 -12.56 5.07 8.85
N ARG A 626 -12.66 5.23 10.17
CA ARG A 626 -13.11 6.47 10.77
C ARG A 626 -12.04 7.55 10.58
N THR A 627 -12.47 8.79 10.51
CA THR A 627 -11.62 9.95 10.23
C THR A 627 -10.34 9.99 11.10
N PRO A 628 -10.35 9.73 12.43
CA PRO A 628 -9.16 9.83 13.29
C PRO A 628 -8.08 8.76 13.04
N HIS A 629 -8.39 7.68 12.31
CA HIS A 629 -7.42 6.63 11.97
C HIS A 629 -7.35 6.29 10.48
N PHE A 630 -7.81 7.21 9.62
CA PHE A 630 -7.85 7.00 8.19
C PHE A 630 -6.49 7.27 7.54
N ASN A 631 -5.53 6.36 7.72
CA ASN A 631 -4.17 6.47 7.19
C ASN A 631 -4.11 6.79 5.71
N HIS A 632 -4.97 6.16 4.87
CA HIS A 632 -4.98 6.38 3.42
C HIS A 632 -5.07 7.85 3.02
N ILE A 633 -5.79 8.66 3.80
CA ILE A 633 -6.05 10.06 3.44
C ILE A 633 -5.33 11.08 4.33
N PHE A 634 -4.76 10.67 5.47
CA PHE A 634 -4.12 11.60 6.41
C PHE A 634 -2.65 11.30 6.71
N ALA A 635 -2.13 10.11 6.39
CA ALA A 635 -0.70 9.80 6.51
C ALA A 635 0.14 10.46 5.40
N ASP A 636 -0.48 10.78 4.28
CA ASP A 636 0.07 11.54 3.15
C ASP A 636 -1.07 12.10 2.28
N ASP A 637 -0.74 12.65 1.11
CA ASP A 637 -1.74 13.13 0.15
C ASP A 637 -2.16 12.08 -0.89
N GLY A 638 -1.57 10.89 -0.88
CA GLY A 638 -1.70 9.88 -1.93
C GLY A 638 -3.16 9.52 -2.28
N TYR A 639 -3.97 9.28 -1.25
CA TYR A 639 -5.39 8.94 -1.38
C TYR A 639 -6.35 10.03 -0.87
N SER A 640 -5.86 11.23 -0.52
CA SER A 640 -6.73 12.33 -0.08
C SER A 640 -7.68 12.76 -1.19
N ALA A 641 -8.98 12.83 -0.91
CA ALA A 641 -10.07 12.93 -1.89
C ALA A 641 -10.01 11.83 -2.97
N GLY A 642 -9.32 10.74 -2.67
CA GLY A 642 -8.97 9.69 -3.62
C GLY A 642 -9.40 8.29 -3.21
N TYR A 643 -10.06 8.09 -2.06
CA TYR A 643 -10.47 6.76 -1.62
C TYR A 643 -11.57 6.15 -2.50
N TYR A 644 -12.30 6.97 -3.27
CA TYR A 644 -13.22 6.52 -4.31
C TYR A 644 -12.55 5.65 -5.39
N SER A 645 -11.23 5.76 -5.55
CA SER A 645 -10.44 5.10 -6.59
C SER A 645 -10.65 3.59 -6.63
N TYR A 646 -10.83 2.95 -5.46
CA TYR A 646 -11.13 1.52 -5.38
C TYR A 646 -12.46 1.16 -6.05
N LEU A 647 -13.51 1.99 -5.87
CA LEU A 647 -14.79 1.76 -6.56
C LEU A 647 -14.69 2.05 -8.05
N TRP A 648 -13.96 3.11 -8.42
CA TRP A 648 -13.73 3.45 -9.83
C TRP A 648 -13.02 2.30 -10.55
N ALA A 649 -11.95 1.80 -9.97
CA ALA A 649 -11.22 0.65 -10.50
C ALA A 649 -12.05 -0.64 -10.47
N ASP A 650 -12.90 -0.87 -9.47
CA ASP A 650 -13.80 -2.03 -9.42
C ASP A 650 -14.84 -1.99 -10.55
N MET A 651 -15.29 -0.80 -10.96
CA MET A 651 -16.11 -0.63 -12.16
C MET A 651 -15.32 -1.04 -13.42
N LEU A 652 -14.08 -0.58 -13.56
CA LEU A 652 -13.19 -0.98 -14.67
C LEU A 652 -12.98 -2.49 -14.67
N THR A 653 -12.70 -3.05 -13.50
CA THR A 653 -12.39 -4.47 -13.28
C THR A 653 -13.57 -5.38 -13.62
N ALA A 654 -14.78 -5.03 -13.14
CA ALA A 654 -15.97 -5.82 -13.43
C ALA A 654 -16.28 -5.89 -14.93
N ASP A 655 -16.08 -4.78 -15.64
CA ASP A 655 -16.23 -4.74 -17.10
C ASP A 655 -15.05 -5.43 -17.83
N ALA A 656 -13.83 -5.32 -17.31
CA ALA A 656 -12.62 -6.01 -17.83
C ALA A 656 -12.75 -7.53 -17.69
N TRP A 657 -13.26 -8.03 -16.56
CA TRP A 657 -13.56 -9.45 -16.38
C TRP A 657 -14.59 -9.96 -17.37
N GLY A 658 -15.57 -9.10 -17.71
CA GLY A 658 -16.54 -9.37 -18.75
C GLY A 658 -15.91 -9.69 -20.11
N ALA A 659 -14.75 -9.10 -20.46
CA ALA A 659 -14.05 -9.41 -21.70
C ALA A 659 -13.56 -10.86 -21.77
N PHE A 660 -13.09 -11.42 -20.66
CA PHE A 660 -12.72 -12.82 -20.57
C PHE A 660 -13.95 -13.74 -20.71
N GLY A 661 -15.06 -13.38 -20.06
CA GLY A 661 -16.33 -14.12 -20.21
C GLY A 661 -16.85 -14.11 -21.67
N GLU A 662 -16.80 -12.98 -22.36
CA GLU A 662 -17.18 -12.82 -23.77
C GLU A 662 -16.28 -13.64 -24.72
N ALA A 663 -15.01 -13.86 -24.35
CA ALA A 663 -14.04 -14.64 -25.11
C ALA A 663 -14.04 -16.15 -24.78
N GLY A 664 -14.95 -16.62 -23.92
CA GLY A 664 -15.11 -18.03 -23.60
C GLY A 664 -14.44 -18.50 -22.31
N GLY A 665 -13.81 -17.61 -21.53
CA GLY A 665 -13.32 -17.97 -20.21
C GLY A 665 -12.06 -17.22 -19.76
N PRO A 666 -11.66 -17.43 -18.50
CA PRO A 666 -10.62 -16.63 -17.82
C PRO A 666 -9.20 -16.84 -18.39
N TRP A 667 -9.02 -17.74 -19.31
CA TRP A 667 -7.71 -18.14 -19.84
C TRP A 667 -7.51 -17.79 -21.32
N ASP A 668 -8.36 -16.90 -21.87
CA ASP A 668 -8.25 -16.48 -23.26
C ASP A 668 -6.93 -15.70 -23.48
N ALA A 669 -6.10 -16.20 -24.40
CA ALA A 669 -4.76 -15.69 -24.64
C ALA A 669 -4.77 -14.31 -25.32
N ASP A 670 -5.78 -14.01 -26.15
CA ASP A 670 -5.88 -12.72 -26.84
C ASP A 670 -6.29 -11.60 -25.87
N VAL A 671 -7.24 -11.91 -24.98
CA VAL A 671 -7.62 -10.97 -23.90
C VAL A 671 -6.45 -10.74 -22.95
N ALA A 672 -5.77 -11.80 -22.52
CA ALA A 672 -4.57 -11.71 -21.67
C ALA A 672 -3.45 -10.90 -22.35
N GLY A 673 -3.23 -11.12 -23.66
CA GLY A 673 -2.26 -10.39 -24.46
C GLY A 673 -2.59 -8.89 -24.58
N ARG A 674 -3.86 -8.52 -24.75
CA ARG A 674 -4.31 -7.11 -24.75
C ARG A 674 -4.17 -6.49 -23.36
N LEU A 675 -4.52 -7.22 -22.28
CA LEU A 675 -4.35 -6.78 -20.90
C LEU A 675 -2.86 -6.48 -20.62
N ARG A 676 -1.98 -7.42 -20.96
CA ARG A 676 -0.54 -7.21 -20.79
C ARG A 676 -0.06 -5.98 -21.55
N ARG A 677 -0.40 -5.85 -22.84
CA ARG A 677 0.12 -4.79 -23.71
C ARG A 677 -0.38 -3.40 -23.36
N HIS A 678 -1.68 -3.26 -23.06
CA HIS A 678 -2.34 -1.95 -22.96
C HIS A 678 -2.59 -1.48 -21.53
N VAL A 679 -2.43 -2.38 -20.55
CA VAL A 679 -2.61 -2.07 -19.12
C VAL A 679 -1.30 -2.27 -18.38
N LEU A 680 -0.77 -3.53 -18.30
CA LEU A 680 0.36 -3.85 -17.45
C LEU A 680 1.69 -3.28 -17.97
N SER A 681 1.97 -3.41 -19.28
CA SER A 681 3.26 -3.01 -19.85
C SER A 681 3.32 -1.53 -20.22
N ALA A 682 2.17 -0.90 -20.43
CA ALA A 682 2.10 0.47 -20.88
C ALA A 682 2.51 1.50 -19.82
N GLY A 683 2.33 1.19 -18.53
CA GLY A 683 2.51 2.17 -17.48
C GLY A 683 1.76 3.47 -17.81
N ASN A 684 2.38 4.61 -17.57
CA ASN A 684 1.81 5.93 -17.88
C ASN A 684 2.25 6.50 -19.25
N THR A 685 2.68 5.63 -20.18
CA THR A 685 3.08 6.09 -21.55
C THR A 685 1.90 6.53 -22.40
N ILE A 686 0.68 6.10 -22.04
CA ILE A 686 -0.58 6.48 -22.67
C ILE A 686 -1.57 6.96 -21.61
N ASP A 687 -2.58 7.72 -22.04
CA ASP A 687 -3.67 8.10 -21.14
C ASP A 687 -4.42 6.85 -20.66
N PRO A 688 -4.75 6.72 -19.35
CA PRO A 688 -5.42 5.54 -18.80
C PRO A 688 -6.77 5.22 -19.48
N GLU A 689 -7.56 6.23 -19.86
CA GLU A 689 -8.83 6.01 -20.59
C GLU A 689 -8.57 5.37 -21.95
N GLU A 690 -7.53 5.83 -22.66
CA GLU A 690 -7.14 5.28 -23.94
C GLU A 690 -6.57 3.86 -23.79
N GLY A 691 -5.72 3.61 -22.78
CA GLY A 691 -5.22 2.28 -22.46
C GLY A 691 -6.35 1.29 -22.23
N TYR A 692 -7.35 1.70 -21.45
CA TYR A 692 -8.55 0.89 -21.18
C TYR A 692 -9.36 0.62 -22.47
N ARG A 693 -9.62 1.64 -23.31
CA ARG A 693 -10.32 1.48 -24.59
C ARG A 693 -9.61 0.51 -25.51
N ARG A 694 -8.26 0.57 -25.58
CA ARG A 694 -7.46 -0.36 -26.41
C ARG A 694 -7.53 -1.80 -25.90
N PHE A 695 -7.61 -1.97 -24.59
CA PHE A 695 -7.81 -3.29 -23.98
C PHE A 695 -9.24 -3.79 -24.18
N ARG A 696 -10.26 -3.00 -23.82
CA ARG A 696 -11.67 -3.41 -23.74
C ARG A 696 -12.44 -3.24 -25.03
N GLY A 697 -12.03 -2.32 -25.90
CA GLY A 697 -12.73 -1.93 -27.13
C GLY A 697 -13.84 -0.90 -26.95
N ARG A 698 -14.10 -0.45 -25.72
CA ARG A 698 -15.14 0.53 -25.35
C ARG A 698 -14.86 1.15 -24.00
N ASP A 699 -15.64 2.18 -23.63
CA ASP A 699 -15.63 2.75 -22.29
C ASP A 699 -16.24 1.76 -21.26
N PRO A 700 -15.85 1.86 -19.97
CA PRO A 700 -16.40 1.01 -18.92
C PRO A 700 -17.87 1.30 -18.63
N SER A 701 -18.61 0.27 -18.14
CA SER A 701 -20.01 0.40 -17.73
C SER A 701 -20.17 0.06 -16.24
N ILE A 702 -20.93 0.90 -15.52
CA ILE A 702 -21.34 0.63 -14.13
C ILE A 702 -22.21 -0.62 -14.01
N ASP A 703 -22.91 -1.03 -15.07
CA ASP A 703 -23.82 -2.17 -15.05
C ASP A 703 -23.11 -3.48 -14.71
N ALA A 704 -21.85 -3.62 -15.14
CA ALA A 704 -21.03 -4.78 -14.80
C ALA A 704 -20.78 -4.85 -13.30
N LEU A 705 -20.43 -3.72 -12.67
CA LEU A 705 -20.22 -3.60 -11.22
C LEU A 705 -21.51 -3.92 -10.43
N LEU A 706 -22.65 -3.34 -10.83
CA LEU A 706 -23.92 -3.59 -10.15
C LEU A 706 -24.36 -5.06 -10.24
N ARG A 707 -24.11 -5.71 -11.38
CA ARG A 707 -24.33 -7.17 -11.52
C ARG A 707 -23.38 -7.98 -10.65
N LYS A 708 -22.08 -7.67 -10.64
CA LYS A 708 -21.08 -8.33 -9.79
C LYS A 708 -21.50 -8.31 -8.32
N ARG A 709 -22.02 -7.18 -7.85
CA ARG A 709 -22.44 -7.00 -6.45
C ARG A 709 -23.88 -7.49 -6.15
N GLY A 710 -24.57 -8.02 -7.13
CA GLY A 710 -25.96 -8.49 -6.95
C GLY A 710 -26.96 -7.36 -6.70
N PHE A 711 -26.69 -6.12 -7.13
CA PHE A 711 -27.55 -4.95 -6.98
C PHE A 711 -28.44 -4.70 -8.20
N ALA A 712 -28.14 -5.30 -9.34
CA ALA A 712 -28.98 -5.26 -10.54
C ALA A 712 -29.75 -6.57 -10.69
N PRO A 713 -31.00 -6.55 -11.26
CA PRO A 713 -31.67 -7.78 -11.62
C PRO A 713 -30.81 -8.62 -12.57
N ALA A 714 -30.77 -9.94 -12.35
CA ALA A 714 -30.11 -10.84 -13.29
C ALA A 714 -30.69 -10.61 -14.70
N VAL A 715 -29.83 -10.30 -15.67
CA VAL A 715 -30.24 -10.22 -17.07
C VAL A 715 -30.74 -11.60 -17.46
N LYS A 716 -32.06 -11.75 -17.75
CA LYS A 716 -32.55 -12.99 -18.33
C LYS A 716 -31.73 -13.26 -19.60
N PRO A 717 -31.23 -14.50 -19.80
CA PRO A 717 -30.58 -14.84 -21.05
C PRO A 717 -31.58 -14.49 -22.17
N ARG A 718 -31.09 -13.77 -23.19
CA ARG A 718 -31.87 -13.60 -24.40
C ARG A 718 -32.27 -15.00 -24.85
N SER A 719 -33.55 -15.32 -24.80
CA SER A 719 -34.06 -16.47 -25.49
C SER A 719 -33.85 -16.19 -26.98
N ASP A 720 -32.84 -16.85 -27.58
CA ASP A 720 -32.82 -17.00 -29.03
C ASP A 720 -34.02 -17.81 -29.43
N LEU A 721 -35.09 -17.13 -29.73
CA LEU A 721 -36.27 -17.65 -30.46
C LEU A 721 -37.16 -16.45 -30.80
N ASP A 722 -36.94 -15.88 -31.97
CA ASP A 722 -37.98 -15.71 -33.01
C ASP A 722 -37.29 -15.31 -34.33
#